data_74ad83d6b46077ed8dcaf842ee0815e6
#
_entry.id   74ad83d6b46077ed8dcaf842ee0815e6
#
_cell.length_a   1.000
_cell.length_b   1.000
_cell.length_c   1.000
_cell.angle_alpha   90.00
_cell.angle_beta   90.00
_cell.angle_gamma   90.00
#
_symmetry.space_group_name_H-M   'P 1'
#
loop_
_entity.id
_entity.type
_entity.pdbx_description
1 polymer ?
#
loop_
_entity_poly.entity_id
_entity_poly.type
_entity_poly.pdbx_seq_one_letter_code
_entity_poly.pdbx_strand_id
1 'polypeptide(L)'
;MAILKNTSISGTNNLTLSPTATANRPSIITSIIKWTNTGSQSYSVLAGPTPTLTNTSWTAPTGVTQVEVLVVGGGGGGGYNGGGGGGAGGLLYSAAYTVTPGTSYTVTVGTGGAPSSASVNVASAGTNSVFDALTASGGGGGNSRSATSGTTAGGSGGGGSAAGTGFASSAGTGVAGQGTSGGVGTASDLGANSAGGGGGGAGLGGQVGSYVLAGGGGVGLNFSITGTPTWYAGGGGGGTCVNGLNPAQGGLGGGGGGGIATSQAGVTGTAGTGGGGGGGNGSGTPGTGGSGVVIIRYAVTSTNTTPLGIMQYNSDLKAVEVYEGPATGWISQDPLRNFGGHNLLAYSTVTSSNWTNLGHTISPNATTGPDGTNTATQLTITSSGANYVLQFASDYRFNTRYTGSVWIKNISGTGIKLVIYEDTTGTQTSLDVTSQVNTTGWTRVSVSQTSSASTGTAIRFYVSGNSTGNSTSFYVWGAQFEQATTPSPYVATNGAASPVPTSLGGYRYHTYTTTGTSGFTPAVTGNVEVLVVGGGGAGGRNGTVDGAGGGGAGGVLYTQNYPVTSGQQYAVTVGAGGVGVASPNTTSNDGNPSQFGTLWAMGGGRGGGETTPRTGHPGGSGGGAGGYASKPGGPGVAGQGFGGGACTGPGDGGGGGAGGAGGNGYYGFGGHGRFFPQFTSVGGSPAGWFGGGGGASGDVRNTVRSSAAGKGGIGGGGNGAPATTGGTAQSGGANTGGGGGGAAGSGNVTYPSVGSVIAPGSGGSGIVIVRYRYD
;
A
#
# COMPACT_ATOMS: atom_id res chain seq x y z
N MET A 1 -34.58 12.88 -32.50
CA MET A 1 -34.64 11.92 -31.37
C MET A 1 -35.45 10.73 -31.84
N ALA A 2 -34.84 9.60 -32.15
CA ALA A 2 -35.54 8.39 -32.58
C ALA A 2 -35.78 7.55 -31.32
N ILE A 3 -37.07 7.42 -30.96
CA ILE A 3 -37.49 6.55 -29.87
C ILE A 3 -37.69 5.15 -30.47
N LEU A 4 -36.79 4.22 -30.16
CA LEU A 4 -36.99 2.80 -30.49
C LEU A 4 -38.00 2.18 -29.50
N LYS A 5 -39.25 2.07 -29.91
CA LYS A 5 -40.27 1.26 -29.20
C LYS A 5 -40.32 -0.11 -29.88
N ASN A 6 -40.02 -1.16 -29.12
CA ASN A 6 -40.25 -2.58 -29.48
C ASN A 6 -39.73 -3.02 -30.87
N THR A 7 -38.45 -2.90 -31.11
CA THR A 7 -37.82 -3.54 -32.28
C THR A 7 -36.84 -4.60 -31.83
N SER A 8 -37.13 -5.88 -32.14
CA SER A 8 -36.13 -6.94 -32.06
C SER A 8 -35.14 -6.72 -33.22
N ILE A 9 -33.88 -6.51 -32.90
CA ILE A 9 -32.80 -6.42 -33.89
C ILE A 9 -32.31 -7.85 -34.14
N SER A 10 -32.75 -8.46 -35.22
CA SER A 10 -32.19 -9.72 -35.76
C SER A 10 -31.53 -9.39 -37.10
N GLY A 11 -30.22 -9.61 -37.19
CA GLY A 11 -29.47 -9.49 -38.45
C GLY A 11 -28.33 -8.45 -38.38
N THR A 12 -27.40 -8.57 -39.30
CA THR A 12 -26.15 -7.80 -39.43
C THR A 12 -26.31 -6.35 -39.88
N ASN A 13 -27.33 -5.65 -39.43
CA ASN A 13 -27.56 -4.24 -39.78
C ASN A 13 -26.97 -3.31 -38.74
N ASN A 14 -25.94 -2.57 -39.13
CA ASN A 14 -25.37 -1.49 -38.35
C ASN A 14 -26.42 -0.41 -38.07
N LEU A 15 -26.66 -0.09 -36.78
CA LEU A 15 -27.45 1.08 -36.39
C LEU A 15 -26.63 2.32 -36.70
N THR A 16 -26.95 3.01 -37.80
CA THR A 16 -26.30 4.27 -38.14
C THR A 16 -27.06 5.40 -37.45
N LEU A 17 -26.53 5.90 -36.35
CA LEU A 17 -27.04 7.14 -35.73
C LEU A 17 -26.61 8.34 -36.60
N SER A 18 -27.55 9.24 -36.86
CA SER A 18 -27.27 10.48 -37.58
C SER A 18 -26.15 11.27 -36.88
N PRO A 19 -25.12 11.79 -37.59
CA PRO A 19 -24.02 12.53 -36.99
C PRO A 19 -24.42 13.86 -36.31
N THR A 20 -25.69 14.24 -36.35
CA THR A 20 -26.24 15.39 -35.65
C THR A 20 -26.87 15.10 -34.30
N ALA A 21 -26.93 13.83 -33.87
CA ALA A 21 -27.33 13.49 -32.51
C ALA A 21 -26.12 13.69 -31.58
N THR A 22 -25.87 14.93 -31.15
CA THR A 22 -25.02 15.17 -29.99
C THR A 22 -25.72 14.56 -28.78
N ALA A 23 -25.30 13.37 -28.41
CA ALA A 23 -25.66 12.78 -27.12
C ALA A 23 -25.03 13.69 -26.05
N ASN A 24 -25.85 14.55 -25.42
CA ASN A 24 -25.44 15.30 -24.24
C ASN A 24 -25.29 14.27 -23.12
N ARG A 25 -24.13 13.67 -23.05
CA ARG A 25 -23.71 12.87 -21.90
C ARG A 25 -23.66 13.83 -20.71
N PRO A 26 -24.31 13.56 -19.56
CA PRO A 26 -23.92 14.20 -18.32
C PRO A 26 -22.54 13.67 -17.98
N SER A 27 -21.53 14.40 -18.48
CA SER A 27 -20.15 14.10 -18.08
C SER A 27 -20.03 14.48 -16.60
N ILE A 28 -19.64 13.54 -15.77
CA ILE A 28 -19.11 13.86 -14.44
C ILE A 28 -17.84 14.65 -14.69
N ILE A 29 -17.95 15.97 -14.59
CA ILE A 29 -16.83 16.87 -14.79
C ILE A 29 -16.15 17.02 -13.45
N THR A 30 -14.92 16.50 -13.35
CA THR A 30 -14.09 16.71 -12.17
C THR A 30 -13.41 18.08 -12.29
N SER A 31 -13.76 19.01 -11.40
CA SER A 31 -13.09 20.29 -11.26
C SER A 31 -12.05 20.21 -10.14
N ILE A 32 -10.82 20.66 -10.44
CA ILE A 32 -9.72 20.75 -9.47
C ILE A 32 -9.29 22.20 -9.38
N ILE A 33 -9.31 22.79 -8.20
CA ILE A 33 -8.90 24.16 -7.94
C ILE A 33 -7.77 24.15 -6.94
N LYS A 34 -6.67 24.84 -7.23
CA LYS A 34 -5.47 24.92 -6.39
C LYS A 34 -5.15 26.41 -6.13
N TRP A 35 -5.11 26.81 -4.87
CA TRP A 35 -4.62 28.12 -4.43
C TRP A 35 -3.20 27.98 -3.91
N THR A 36 -2.34 28.92 -4.31
CA THR A 36 -0.96 29.06 -3.84
C THR A 36 -0.75 30.50 -3.34
N ASN A 37 0.30 30.72 -2.56
CA ASN A 37 0.57 32.04 -1.97
C ASN A 37 0.89 33.16 -2.99
N THR A 38 1.19 32.82 -4.24
CA THR A 38 1.42 33.79 -5.32
C THR A 38 0.14 34.29 -5.97
N GLY A 39 -1.03 33.91 -5.45
CA GLY A 39 -2.33 34.24 -6.02
C GLY A 39 -2.66 33.49 -7.34
N SER A 40 -1.77 32.61 -7.78
CA SER A 40 -1.99 31.81 -8.98
C SER A 40 -3.04 30.75 -8.72
N GLN A 41 -4.09 30.75 -9.51
CA GLN A 41 -5.11 29.71 -9.54
C GLN A 41 -4.88 28.88 -10.81
N SER A 42 -4.77 27.57 -10.65
CA SER A 42 -4.75 26.67 -11.79
C SER A 42 -5.93 25.73 -11.70
N TYR A 43 -6.70 25.61 -12.78
CA TYR A 43 -7.76 24.62 -12.86
C TYR A 43 -7.60 23.68 -14.04
N SER A 44 -8.07 22.45 -13.84
CA SER A 44 -8.46 21.56 -14.91
C SER A 44 -9.99 21.51 -14.91
N VAL A 45 -10.65 22.32 -15.72
CA VAL A 45 -12.10 22.27 -15.90
C VAL A 45 -12.40 21.75 -17.29
N LEU A 46 -13.06 20.62 -17.38
CA LEU A 46 -13.72 20.17 -18.59
C LEU A 46 -15.21 20.55 -18.47
N ALA A 47 -15.59 21.66 -19.09
CA ALA A 47 -16.95 22.19 -19.31
C ALA A 47 -18.00 21.94 -18.21
N GLY A 48 -18.27 22.96 -17.39
CA GLY A 48 -19.36 23.04 -16.40
C GLY A 48 -19.57 24.50 -15.99
N PRO A 49 -20.57 24.82 -15.13
CA PRO A 49 -20.73 26.18 -14.64
C PRO A 49 -19.43 26.63 -13.93
N THR A 50 -18.89 27.75 -14.41
CA THR A 50 -17.67 28.34 -13.82
C THR A 50 -17.96 28.79 -12.38
N PRO A 51 -17.23 28.28 -11.37
CA PRO A 51 -17.39 28.78 -10.01
C PRO A 51 -16.94 30.22 -9.91
N THR A 52 -17.61 31.02 -9.08
CA THR A 52 -17.11 32.36 -8.73
C THR A 52 -15.91 32.17 -7.78
N LEU A 53 -14.73 32.56 -8.24
CA LEU A 53 -13.47 32.42 -7.54
C LEU A 53 -12.90 33.78 -7.24
N THR A 54 -12.40 33.91 -6.03
CA THR A 54 -11.50 35.02 -5.68
C THR A 54 -10.21 34.44 -5.10
N ASN A 55 -9.19 35.26 -4.87
CA ASN A 55 -7.96 34.80 -4.23
C ASN A 55 -8.16 34.34 -2.76
N THR A 56 -9.32 34.62 -2.18
CA THR A 56 -9.62 34.39 -0.76
C THR A 56 -10.92 33.63 -0.51
N SER A 57 -11.66 33.24 -1.55
CA SER A 57 -12.90 32.50 -1.40
C SER A 57 -13.26 31.64 -2.61
N TRP A 58 -14.06 30.62 -2.37
CA TRP A 58 -14.70 29.75 -3.35
C TRP A 58 -16.18 29.64 -3.07
N THR A 59 -17.01 29.84 -4.07
CA THR A 59 -18.45 29.66 -3.95
C THR A 59 -18.83 28.28 -4.52
N ALA A 60 -19.50 27.46 -3.74
CA ALA A 60 -19.92 26.13 -4.14
C ALA A 60 -20.91 26.21 -5.32
N PRO A 61 -20.64 25.57 -6.47
CA PRO A 61 -21.55 25.57 -7.60
C PRO A 61 -22.87 24.87 -7.28
N THR A 62 -23.93 25.22 -8.05
CA THR A 62 -25.21 24.55 -7.96
C THR A 62 -25.05 23.05 -8.17
N GLY A 63 -25.64 22.24 -7.28
CA GLY A 63 -25.60 20.77 -7.31
C GLY A 63 -24.36 20.15 -6.63
N VAL A 64 -23.37 20.96 -6.22
CA VAL A 64 -22.21 20.47 -5.46
C VAL A 64 -22.53 20.50 -3.96
N THR A 65 -22.68 19.33 -3.34
CA THR A 65 -22.98 19.19 -1.91
C THR A 65 -21.80 18.60 -1.12
N GLN A 66 -20.79 18.07 -1.81
CA GLN A 66 -19.57 17.53 -1.22
C GLN A 66 -18.35 17.83 -2.10
N VAL A 67 -17.22 18.05 -1.47
CA VAL A 67 -15.93 18.27 -2.13
C VAL A 67 -14.83 17.48 -1.41
N GLU A 68 -13.84 17.04 -2.16
CA GLU A 68 -12.58 16.55 -1.60
C GLU A 68 -11.67 17.76 -1.36
N VAL A 69 -11.09 17.86 -0.16
CA VAL A 69 -10.29 19.01 0.27
C VAL A 69 -8.95 18.57 0.82
N LEU A 70 -7.89 19.22 0.37
CA LEU A 70 -6.55 19.15 0.97
C LEU A 70 -6.12 20.56 1.37
N VAL A 71 -5.80 20.74 2.66
CA VAL A 71 -5.30 22.00 3.22
C VAL A 71 -3.92 21.75 3.82
N VAL A 72 -2.93 22.50 3.39
CA VAL A 72 -1.55 22.38 3.89
C VAL A 72 -1.06 23.75 4.31
N GLY A 73 -0.66 23.89 5.55
CA GLY A 73 -0.08 25.12 6.13
C GLY A 73 1.27 25.46 5.51
N GLY A 74 1.77 26.69 5.70
CA GLY A 74 3.14 27.04 5.33
C GLY A 74 4.16 26.34 6.22
N GLY A 75 5.30 25.88 5.68
CA GLY A 75 6.41 25.30 6.43
C GLY A 75 7.18 26.34 7.24
N GLY A 76 7.82 25.95 8.33
CA GLY A 76 8.69 26.80 9.15
C GLY A 76 10.05 27.06 8.48
N GLY A 77 10.71 28.17 8.84
CA GLY A 77 12.08 28.45 8.39
C GLY A 77 13.14 27.59 9.09
N GLY A 78 14.30 27.43 8.54
CA GLY A 78 15.46 26.75 9.10
C GLY A 78 16.22 27.61 10.13
N GLY A 79 16.79 26.98 11.16
CA GLY A 79 17.63 27.60 12.18
C GLY A 79 19.05 27.90 11.68
N TYR A 80 19.74 28.86 12.31
CA TYR A 80 21.06 29.34 11.94
C TYR A 80 22.19 28.55 12.65
N ASN A 81 23.35 28.42 12.01
CA ASN A 81 24.61 27.90 12.58
C ASN A 81 24.49 26.49 13.17
N GLY A 82 24.48 25.47 12.32
CA GLY A 82 24.15 24.10 12.74
C GLY A 82 22.72 23.98 13.23
N GLY A 83 21.86 24.82 12.67
CA GLY A 83 20.48 24.92 13.10
C GLY A 83 19.63 23.71 12.72
N GLY A 84 18.55 23.54 13.44
CA GLY A 84 17.53 22.54 13.10
C GLY A 84 16.78 22.89 11.82
N GLY A 85 16.28 21.89 11.13
CA GLY A 85 15.38 22.09 9.98
C GLY A 85 14.02 22.63 10.44
N GLY A 86 13.36 23.45 9.61
CA GLY A 86 12.00 23.89 9.83
C GLY A 86 11.00 22.72 9.74
N GLY A 87 9.99 22.72 10.59
CA GLY A 87 8.89 21.76 10.51
C GLY A 87 8.01 22.02 9.29
N ALA A 88 7.40 20.98 8.74
CA ALA A 88 6.41 21.15 7.68
C ALA A 88 5.14 21.81 8.20
N GLY A 89 4.39 22.47 7.33
CA GLY A 89 3.03 22.88 7.61
C GLY A 89 2.14 21.68 7.95
N GLY A 90 1.18 21.89 8.83
CA GLY A 90 0.16 20.90 9.14
C GLY A 90 -0.62 20.53 7.88
N LEU A 91 -1.13 19.31 7.82
CA LEU A 91 -1.88 18.82 6.70
C LEU A 91 -3.23 18.26 7.17
N LEU A 92 -4.30 18.73 6.53
CA LEU A 92 -5.65 18.23 6.74
C LEU A 92 -6.22 17.76 5.40
N TYR A 93 -6.87 16.61 5.42
CA TYR A 93 -7.53 16.04 4.25
C TYR A 93 -8.92 15.56 4.60
N SER A 94 -9.88 15.89 3.74
CA SER A 94 -11.24 15.35 3.79
C SER A 94 -11.63 14.82 2.41
N ALA A 95 -11.98 13.54 2.35
CA ALA A 95 -12.45 12.92 1.11
C ALA A 95 -13.88 13.37 0.74
N ALA A 96 -14.66 13.88 1.71
CA ALA A 96 -16.06 14.25 1.53
C ALA A 96 -16.45 15.39 2.49
N TYR A 97 -15.93 16.58 2.22
CA TYR A 97 -16.32 17.78 2.98
C TYR A 97 -17.67 18.28 2.49
N THR A 98 -18.64 18.39 3.40
CA THR A 98 -20.00 18.84 3.06
C THR A 98 -20.01 20.34 2.78
N VAL A 99 -20.62 20.73 1.67
CA VAL A 99 -20.79 22.12 1.26
C VAL A 99 -22.24 22.39 0.85
N THR A 100 -22.67 23.65 0.98
CA THR A 100 -24.01 24.07 0.55
C THR A 100 -23.87 24.84 -0.76
N PRO A 101 -24.58 24.42 -1.83
CA PRO A 101 -24.57 25.13 -3.12
C PRO A 101 -24.90 26.62 -2.96
N GLY A 102 -24.17 27.48 -3.63
CA GLY A 102 -24.32 28.94 -3.57
C GLY A 102 -23.64 29.60 -2.35
N THR A 103 -23.16 28.84 -1.38
CA THR A 103 -22.44 29.38 -0.23
C THR A 103 -20.98 29.64 -0.57
N SER A 104 -20.43 30.77 -0.08
CA SER A 104 -19.03 31.14 -0.24
C SER A 104 -18.21 30.67 0.96
N TYR A 105 -17.12 29.96 0.69
CA TYR A 105 -16.19 29.38 1.66
C TYR A 105 -14.87 30.13 1.61
N THR A 106 -14.34 30.52 2.78
CA THR A 106 -13.07 31.22 2.89
C THR A 106 -11.91 30.31 2.52
N VAL A 107 -10.96 30.85 1.76
CA VAL A 107 -9.70 30.18 1.41
C VAL A 107 -8.55 31.10 1.79
N THR A 108 -7.62 30.60 2.60
CA THR A 108 -6.38 31.27 2.93
C THR A 108 -5.21 30.34 2.72
N VAL A 109 -4.14 30.81 2.10
CA VAL A 109 -2.92 30.03 1.91
C VAL A 109 -1.80 30.61 2.76
N GLY A 110 -1.26 29.78 3.65
CA GLY A 110 -0.20 30.16 4.55
C GLY A 110 1.13 30.42 3.85
N THR A 111 1.86 31.44 4.31
CA THR A 111 3.23 31.72 3.86
C THR A 111 4.22 30.82 4.58
N GLY A 112 5.35 30.53 3.95
CA GLY A 112 6.49 29.90 4.63
C GLY A 112 7.13 30.86 5.64
N GLY A 113 7.66 30.29 6.73
CA GLY A 113 8.37 31.02 7.78
C GLY A 113 9.74 31.49 7.29
N ALA A 114 10.16 32.68 7.71
CA ALA A 114 11.48 33.20 7.43
C ALA A 114 12.58 32.40 8.16
N PRO A 115 13.77 32.24 7.56
CA PRO A 115 14.90 31.59 8.21
C PRO A 115 15.41 32.47 9.36
N SER A 116 16.12 31.87 10.30
CA SER A 116 16.79 32.64 11.35
C SER A 116 17.97 33.42 10.76
N SER A 117 18.12 34.68 11.17
CA SER A 117 19.21 35.57 10.78
C SER A 117 20.38 35.62 11.78
N ALA A 118 20.22 34.98 12.95
CA ALA A 118 21.25 34.98 14.00
C ALA A 118 21.20 33.72 14.87
N SER A 119 22.34 33.38 15.47
CA SER A 119 22.45 32.17 16.29
C SER A 119 21.58 32.17 17.55
N VAL A 120 21.17 33.34 18.05
CA VAL A 120 20.37 33.51 19.25
C VAL A 120 18.85 33.46 18.98
N ASN A 121 18.43 33.48 17.73
CA ASN A 121 17.02 33.53 17.32
C ASN A 121 16.52 32.18 16.84
N VAL A 122 15.28 31.84 17.18
CA VAL A 122 14.56 30.74 16.52
C VAL A 122 14.05 31.26 15.19
N ALA A 123 14.04 30.39 14.15
CA ALA A 123 13.44 30.74 12.89
C ALA A 123 11.92 30.96 13.01
N SER A 124 11.34 31.71 12.08
CA SER A 124 9.90 31.98 12.11
C SER A 124 9.11 30.71 11.76
N ALA A 125 8.00 30.54 12.45
CA ALA A 125 6.99 29.57 12.04
C ALA A 125 6.36 29.97 10.70
N GLY A 126 5.83 29.00 9.96
CA GLY A 126 4.93 29.27 8.85
C GLY A 126 3.58 29.78 9.34
N THR A 127 2.73 30.25 8.43
CA THR A 127 1.36 30.67 8.77
C THR A 127 0.34 29.60 8.35
N ASN A 128 -0.85 29.68 8.94
CA ASN A 128 -1.92 28.73 8.71
C ASN A 128 -2.49 28.84 7.27
N SER A 129 -2.89 27.69 6.72
CA SER A 129 -3.82 27.65 5.60
C SER A 129 -5.22 27.28 6.08
N VAL A 130 -6.24 27.84 5.44
CA VAL A 130 -7.63 27.68 5.85
C VAL A 130 -8.50 27.35 4.63
N PHE A 131 -9.39 26.41 4.79
CA PHE A 131 -10.58 26.23 3.96
C PHE A 131 -11.77 26.09 4.90
N ASP A 132 -12.59 27.12 4.96
CA ASP A 132 -13.76 27.21 5.86
C ASP A 132 -13.36 26.90 7.33
N ALA A 133 -13.89 25.82 7.91
CA ALA A 133 -13.56 25.37 9.26
C ALA A 133 -12.22 24.57 9.36
N LEU A 134 -11.65 24.15 8.24
CA LEU A 134 -10.40 23.40 8.23
C LEU A 134 -9.21 24.35 8.31
N THR A 135 -8.52 24.35 9.44
CA THR A 135 -7.32 25.16 9.66
C THR A 135 -6.09 24.27 9.80
N ALA A 136 -5.25 24.22 8.76
CA ALA A 136 -3.95 23.57 8.80
C ALA A 136 -2.90 24.54 9.35
N SER A 137 -2.34 24.19 10.51
CA SER A 137 -1.39 25.05 11.25
C SER A 137 -0.09 25.23 10.48
N GLY A 138 0.54 26.40 10.59
CA GLY A 138 1.89 26.59 10.08
C GLY A 138 2.91 25.70 10.77
N GLY A 139 3.98 25.33 10.07
CA GLY A 139 5.08 24.53 10.61
C GLY A 139 5.96 25.29 11.59
N GLY A 140 6.51 24.62 12.59
CA GLY A 140 7.40 25.20 13.59
C GLY A 140 8.76 25.60 13.00
N GLY A 141 9.32 26.75 13.43
CA GLY A 141 10.66 27.16 13.04
C GLY A 141 11.75 26.26 13.62
N GLY A 142 12.85 26.05 12.90
CA GLY A 142 14.04 25.36 13.38
C GLY A 142 14.80 26.19 14.41
N ASN A 143 15.43 25.52 15.37
CA ASN A 143 16.21 26.17 16.41
C ASN A 143 17.60 26.56 15.93
N SER A 144 18.15 27.68 16.40
CA SER A 144 19.51 28.12 16.14
C SER A 144 20.45 27.77 17.30
N ARG A 145 21.77 27.70 17.03
CA ARG A 145 22.80 27.15 17.95
C ARG A 145 22.78 27.68 19.35
N SER A 146 22.54 28.96 19.53
CA SER A 146 22.59 29.66 20.84
C SER A 146 21.22 30.17 21.26
N ALA A 147 20.13 29.69 20.64
CA ALA A 147 18.79 30.09 21.04
C ALA A 147 18.46 29.54 22.44
N THR A 148 18.05 30.39 23.33
CA THR A 148 17.73 30.06 24.74
C THR A 148 16.31 29.58 24.93
N SER A 149 15.43 29.79 23.91
CA SER A 149 14.06 29.30 23.89
C SER A 149 13.96 28.10 22.95
N GLY A 150 13.14 27.12 23.34
CA GLY A 150 12.93 25.90 22.55
C GLY A 150 12.35 26.18 21.18
N THR A 151 12.39 25.16 20.31
CA THR A 151 11.79 25.12 18.97
C THR A 151 10.31 25.40 19.03
N THR A 152 9.80 26.10 18.04
CA THR A 152 8.36 26.36 17.98
C THR A 152 7.61 25.07 17.62
N ALA A 153 6.58 24.78 18.40
CA ALA A 153 5.55 23.84 17.99
C ALA A 153 4.83 24.40 16.76
N GLY A 154 4.33 23.52 15.91
CA GLY A 154 3.57 23.91 14.72
C GLY A 154 2.80 22.74 14.16
N GLY A 155 2.22 22.87 12.99
CA GLY A 155 1.57 21.79 12.27
C GLY A 155 2.45 20.54 12.31
N SER A 156 3.74 20.67 11.92
CA SER A 156 4.83 19.79 12.33
C SER A 156 5.88 20.60 13.07
N GLY A 157 6.55 20.00 14.04
CA GLY A 157 7.52 20.68 14.89
C GLY A 157 8.86 20.93 14.21
N GLY A 158 9.52 22.07 14.50
CA GLY A 158 10.87 22.35 14.02
C GLY A 158 11.92 21.46 14.70
N GLY A 159 13.06 21.26 14.05
CA GLY A 159 14.22 20.52 14.55
C GLY A 159 15.01 21.30 15.60
N GLY A 160 15.65 20.58 16.53
CA GLY A 160 16.60 21.10 17.49
C GLY A 160 17.94 21.46 16.85
N SER A 161 18.64 22.46 17.33
CA SER A 161 19.97 22.84 16.85
C SER A 161 21.08 22.04 17.48
N ALA A 162 22.23 22.05 16.86
CA ALA A 162 23.51 21.72 17.45
C ALA A 162 23.81 22.74 18.59
N ALA A 163 23.72 22.33 19.86
CA ALA A 163 24.05 23.21 20.97
C ALA A 163 25.54 23.18 21.32
N GLY A 164 26.09 24.34 21.75
CA GLY A 164 27.40 24.39 22.43
C GLY A 164 27.28 23.94 23.87
N THR A 165 28.39 23.38 24.42
CA THR A 165 28.61 22.99 25.83
C THR A 165 27.36 22.63 26.66
N GLY A 166 26.98 21.33 26.62
CA GLY A 166 26.10 20.75 27.64
C GLY A 166 24.62 20.69 27.34
N PHE A 167 24.08 21.28 26.27
CA PHE A 167 22.64 21.33 26.03
C PHE A 167 22.26 20.96 24.58
N ALA A 168 21.74 19.75 24.39
CA ALA A 168 21.00 19.45 23.17
C ALA A 168 19.72 20.31 23.17
N SER A 169 19.44 21.03 22.08
CA SER A 169 18.17 21.73 22.01
C SER A 169 17.05 20.76 21.64
N SER A 170 15.97 20.88 22.40
CA SER A 170 14.76 20.08 22.19
C SER A 170 14.12 20.37 20.82
N ALA A 171 13.47 19.38 20.26
CA ALA A 171 12.66 19.53 19.07
C ALA A 171 11.25 20.07 19.39
N GLY A 172 10.65 20.75 18.46
CA GLY A 172 9.26 21.20 18.53
C GLY A 172 8.29 20.04 18.39
N THR A 173 7.14 20.17 19.02
CA THR A 173 6.04 19.20 18.89
C THR A 173 5.16 19.51 17.67
N GLY A 174 4.66 18.48 17.01
CA GLY A 174 3.62 18.62 15.99
C GLY A 174 2.22 18.69 16.59
N VAL A 175 1.28 19.30 15.87
CA VAL A 175 -0.15 19.27 16.21
C VAL A 175 -0.69 17.90 15.86
N ALA A 176 -1.32 17.22 16.84
CA ALA A 176 -1.91 15.91 16.65
C ALA A 176 -2.93 15.90 15.48
N GLY A 177 -2.84 14.93 14.61
CA GLY A 177 -3.69 14.81 13.41
C GLY A 177 -3.30 15.72 12.25
N GLN A 178 -2.30 16.60 12.39
CA GLN A 178 -1.82 17.46 11.32
C GLN A 178 -0.35 17.24 10.96
N GLY A 179 0.47 16.79 11.91
CA GLY A 179 1.89 16.57 11.70
C GLY A 179 2.59 15.97 12.90
N THR A 180 3.89 15.84 12.80
CA THR A 180 4.72 15.14 13.78
C THR A 180 5.81 16.04 14.36
N SER A 181 6.48 15.59 15.42
CA SER A 181 7.55 16.32 16.07
C SER A 181 8.82 16.36 15.22
N GLY A 182 9.63 17.39 15.40
CA GLY A 182 11.00 17.43 14.88
C GLY A 182 11.94 16.48 15.61
N GLY A 183 13.15 16.33 15.09
CA GLY A 183 14.27 15.61 15.71
C GLY A 183 15.09 16.54 16.61
N VAL A 184 15.59 16.03 17.72
CA VAL A 184 16.49 16.78 18.60
C VAL A 184 17.85 16.98 17.93
N GLY A 185 18.55 18.08 18.25
CA GLY A 185 19.93 18.28 17.86
C GLY A 185 20.91 17.56 18.78
N THR A 186 22.18 17.56 18.43
CA THR A 186 23.25 16.94 19.24
C THR A 186 23.93 17.96 20.13
N ALA A 187 24.20 17.61 21.40
CA ALA A 187 25.11 18.34 22.28
C ALA A 187 26.53 17.80 22.14
N SER A 188 27.54 18.70 22.03
CA SER A 188 28.95 18.30 22.06
C SER A 188 29.74 19.27 22.95
N ASP A 189 30.44 18.74 23.96
CA ASP A 189 31.33 19.48 24.83
C ASP A 189 32.60 19.99 24.13
N LEU A 190 32.87 19.52 22.89
CA LEU A 190 34.12 19.79 22.16
C LEU A 190 33.94 20.75 20.98
N GLY A 191 32.77 21.41 20.81
CA GLY A 191 32.61 22.55 19.89
C GLY A 191 32.72 22.25 18.38
N ALA A 192 33.25 21.09 17.99
CA ALA A 192 33.67 20.83 16.62
C ALA A 192 32.77 19.85 15.87
N ASN A 193 32.00 18.99 16.55
CA ASN A 193 31.25 17.91 15.91
C ASN A 193 29.79 17.92 16.37
N SER A 194 28.98 18.86 15.86
CA SER A 194 27.59 18.95 16.25
C SER A 194 26.70 19.23 15.06
N ALA A 195 25.54 18.61 15.02
CA ALA A 195 24.59 18.72 13.94
C ALA A 195 23.16 18.93 14.44
N GLY A 196 22.40 19.72 13.71
CA GLY A 196 20.99 19.95 13.94
C GLY A 196 20.11 18.75 13.62
N GLY A 197 18.99 18.64 14.31
CA GLY A 197 17.93 17.68 14.00
C GLY A 197 17.08 18.13 12.83
N GLY A 198 16.42 17.22 12.16
CA GLY A 198 15.46 17.51 11.08
C GLY A 198 14.12 18.03 11.61
N GLY A 199 13.42 18.85 10.85
CA GLY A 199 12.03 19.23 11.11
C GLY A 199 11.08 18.05 10.89
N GLY A 200 9.96 18.00 11.62
CA GLY A 200 8.91 17.01 11.43
C GLY A 200 8.19 17.18 10.08
N GLY A 201 7.71 16.10 9.50
CA GLY A 201 6.81 16.09 8.35
C GLY A 201 5.38 15.76 8.76
N ALA A 202 4.42 15.80 7.83
CA ALA A 202 3.06 15.39 8.13
C ALA A 202 2.94 13.88 8.37
N GLY A 203 3.79 13.07 7.73
CA GLY A 203 3.75 11.60 7.84
C GLY A 203 4.74 11.05 8.87
N LEU A 204 5.94 11.61 8.99
CA LEU A 204 7.00 11.12 9.87
C LEU A 204 7.71 12.25 10.60
N GLY A 205 8.16 11.91 11.83
CA GLY A 205 9.01 12.79 12.62
C GLY A 205 10.35 13.11 11.97
N GLY A 206 10.90 14.27 12.28
CA GLY A 206 12.27 14.61 11.94
C GLY A 206 13.26 13.70 12.63
N GLN A 207 14.39 13.40 11.96
CA GLN A 207 15.44 12.57 12.51
C GLN A 207 16.32 13.38 13.48
N VAL A 208 16.83 12.66 14.45
CA VAL A 208 17.77 13.21 15.45
C VAL A 208 19.09 13.52 14.78
N GLY A 209 19.72 14.67 15.10
CA GLY A 209 21.12 14.92 14.75
C GLY A 209 22.06 14.01 15.53
N SER A 210 23.22 13.69 14.98
CA SER A 210 24.30 12.93 15.63
C SER A 210 25.65 13.66 15.47
N TYR A 211 26.68 13.18 16.16
CA TYR A 211 28.03 13.76 16.08
C TYR A 211 28.62 13.75 14.66
N VAL A 212 28.09 12.93 13.77
CA VAL A 212 28.65 12.72 12.43
C VAL A 212 27.62 12.94 11.31
N LEU A 213 26.35 13.20 11.63
CA LEU A 213 25.30 13.33 10.64
C LEU A 213 24.19 14.27 11.14
N ALA A 214 23.79 15.21 10.30
CA ALA A 214 22.61 16.02 10.58
C ALA A 214 21.34 15.20 10.39
N GLY A 215 20.30 15.51 11.18
CA GLY A 215 19.02 14.81 11.13
C GLY A 215 18.25 15.12 9.85
N GLY A 216 17.83 14.08 9.12
CA GLY A 216 16.97 14.22 7.95
C GLY A 216 15.60 14.78 8.29
N GLY A 217 15.00 15.52 7.37
CA GLY A 217 13.62 16.01 7.51
C GLY A 217 12.59 14.87 7.45
N GLY A 218 11.55 14.99 8.25
CA GLY A 218 10.43 14.04 8.28
C GLY A 218 9.67 14.01 6.96
N VAL A 219 9.21 12.83 6.57
CA VAL A 219 8.49 12.62 5.31
C VAL A 219 7.07 13.18 5.43
N GLY A 220 6.58 13.80 4.37
CA GLY A 220 5.21 14.25 4.22
C GLY A 220 4.22 13.14 3.88
N LEU A 221 3.08 13.52 3.34
CA LEU A 221 2.04 12.61 2.87
C LEU A 221 1.80 12.79 1.36
N ASN A 222 1.41 11.71 0.70
CA ASN A 222 1.16 11.70 -0.75
C ASN A 222 -0.35 11.70 -1.04
N PHE A 223 -0.80 12.58 -1.94
CA PHE A 223 -2.20 12.68 -2.38
C PHE A 223 -2.30 12.80 -3.89
N SER A 224 -3.33 12.15 -4.46
CA SER A 224 -3.66 12.21 -5.89
C SER A 224 -4.81 13.18 -6.19
N ILE A 225 -5.09 14.13 -5.30
CA ILE A 225 -6.18 15.09 -5.45
C ILE A 225 -6.06 15.95 -6.74
N THR A 226 -4.83 16.15 -7.25
CA THR A 226 -4.56 16.86 -8.51
C THR A 226 -4.58 15.96 -9.75
N GLY A 227 -4.94 14.68 -9.59
CA GLY A 227 -4.88 13.68 -10.66
C GLY A 227 -3.52 12.97 -10.77
N THR A 228 -2.46 13.50 -10.17
CA THR A 228 -1.13 12.88 -10.09
C THR A 228 -0.69 12.76 -8.63
N PRO A 229 -0.07 11.64 -8.21
CA PRO A 229 0.47 11.49 -6.88
C PRO A 229 1.51 12.56 -6.57
N THR A 230 1.25 13.38 -5.57
CA THR A 230 2.13 14.50 -5.17
C THR A 230 2.32 14.48 -3.66
N TRP A 231 3.58 14.62 -3.23
CA TRP A 231 3.92 14.68 -1.81
C TRP A 231 3.77 16.11 -1.28
N TYR A 232 3.24 16.24 -0.06
CA TYR A 232 3.05 17.51 0.64
C TYR A 232 3.58 17.41 2.07
N ALA A 233 3.94 18.53 2.63
CA ALA A 233 4.32 18.73 4.03
C ALA A 233 5.51 17.85 4.47
N GLY A 234 6.63 17.89 3.76
CA GLY A 234 7.92 17.32 4.18
C GLY A 234 8.72 18.29 5.06
N GLY A 235 9.36 17.81 6.13
CA GLY A 235 10.19 18.61 7.02
C GLY A 235 11.55 18.99 6.43
N GLY A 236 12.17 20.08 6.88
CA GLY A 236 13.52 20.48 6.48
C GLY A 236 14.61 19.62 7.13
N GLY A 237 15.73 19.40 6.45
CA GLY A 237 16.92 18.74 7.00
C GLY A 237 17.67 19.65 7.96
N GLY A 238 18.34 19.09 8.98
CA GLY A 238 19.22 19.81 9.91
C GLY A 238 20.54 20.25 9.24
N GLY A 239 21.10 21.35 9.72
CA GLY A 239 22.42 21.86 9.26
C GLY A 239 23.58 21.28 10.07
N THR A 240 24.82 21.39 9.54
CA THR A 240 26.05 20.96 10.22
C THR A 240 26.99 22.14 10.49
N CYS A 241 27.74 22.08 11.60
CA CYS A 241 28.81 23.04 11.91
C CYS A 241 30.17 22.59 11.41
N VAL A 242 30.33 21.43 10.85
CA VAL A 242 31.62 20.78 10.53
C VAL A 242 31.73 20.48 9.04
N ASN A 243 32.93 20.70 8.51
CA ASN A 243 33.30 20.32 7.15
C ASN A 243 33.43 18.79 7.01
N GLY A 244 33.08 18.26 5.84
CA GLY A 244 33.20 16.83 5.54
C GLY A 244 32.02 15.94 5.94
N LEU A 245 30.98 16.50 6.54
CA LEU A 245 29.76 15.78 6.80
C LEU A 245 28.73 16.00 5.67
N ASN A 246 27.99 14.94 5.32
CA ASN A 246 26.94 15.05 4.33
C ASN A 246 25.75 15.87 4.87
N PRO A 247 25.12 16.74 4.04
CA PRO A 247 23.96 17.50 4.45
C PRO A 247 22.78 16.58 4.70
N ALA A 248 21.97 16.92 5.67
CA ALA A 248 20.70 16.22 5.86
C ALA A 248 19.74 16.51 4.70
N GLN A 249 19.16 15.46 4.15
CA GLN A 249 18.11 15.61 3.13
C GLN A 249 16.82 16.16 3.75
N GLY A 250 16.14 17.01 3.02
CA GLY A 250 14.76 17.37 3.35
C GLY A 250 13.82 16.19 3.11
N GLY A 251 12.72 16.15 3.86
CA GLY A 251 11.67 15.14 3.73
C GLY A 251 10.94 15.24 2.40
N LEU A 252 10.50 14.10 1.86
CA LEU A 252 9.59 14.06 0.71
C LEU A 252 8.35 14.89 1.01
N GLY A 253 7.92 15.70 0.05
CA GLY A 253 6.86 16.68 0.25
C GLY A 253 7.37 18.12 0.33
N GLY A 254 8.53 18.38 -0.26
CA GLY A 254 9.08 19.71 -0.47
C GLY A 254 9.97 20.23 0.65
N GLY A 255 10.43 19.37 1.56
CA GLY A 255 11.42 19.78 2.59
C GLY A 255 12.75 20.21 1.97
N GLY A 256 13.31 21.33 2.43
CA GLY A 256 14.64 21.81 2.03
C GLY A 256 15.78 21.05 2.72
N GLY A 257 16.84 20.69 2.02
CA GLY A 257 18.04 20.07 2.60
C GLY A 257 18.82 21.01 3.50
N GLY A 258 19.49 20.49 4.53
CA GLY A 258 20.35 21.26 5.43
C GLY A 258 21.63 21.74 4.77
N GLY A 259 22.25 22.78 5.33
CA GLY A 259 23.54 23.32 4.88
C GLY A 259 24.75 22.61 5.47
N ILE A 260 25.90 22.70 4.75
CA ILE A 260 27.21 22.14 5.16
C ILE A 260 28.14 23.29 5.54
N ALA A 261 28.86 23.16 6.64
CA ALA A 261 29.67 24.14 7.37
C ALA A 261 30.23 25.36 6.61
N THR A 262 30.93 25.26 5.50
CA THR A 262 31.46 26.43 4.77
C THR A 262 31.06 26.48 3.30
N SER A 263 30.39 25.46 2.80
CA SER A 263 30.26 25.24 1.36
C SER A 263 28.80 25.30 0.85
N GLN A 264 27.80 25.08 1.65
CA GLN A 264 26.44 25.02 1.18
C GLN A 264 25.44 25.63 2.17
N ALA A 265 24.62 26.57 1.72
CA ALA A 265 23.49 27.13 2.48
C ALA A 265 22.38 26.07 2.65
N GLY A 266 21.53 26.26 3.65
CA GLY A 266 20.29 25.52 3.79
C GLY A 266 19.33 25.81 2.63
N VAL A 267 18.65 24.78 2.13
CA VAL A 267 17.77 24.88 0.96
C VAL A 267 16.38 25.33 1.39
N THR A 268 15.77 26.21 0.62
CA THR A 268 14.39 26.66 0.83
C THR A 268 13.40 25.50 0.59
N GLY A 269 12.38 25.39 1.43
CA GLY A 269 11.27 24.51 1.23
C GLY A 269 10.50 24.83 -0.03
N THR A 270 10.00 23.82 -0.73
CA THR A 270 9.28 23.99 -2.00
C THR A 270 7.94 24.71 -1.80
N ALA A 271 7.74 25.80 -2.53
CA ALA A 271 6.50 26.55 -2.49
C ALA A 271 5.29 25.71 -2.96
N GLY A 272 4.13 25.91 -2.34
CA GLY A 272 2.90 25.21 -2.64
C GLY A 272 2.88 23.74 -2.18
N THR A 273 3.78 23.38 -1.27
CA THR A 273 3.82 22.04 -0.65
C THR A 273 3.76 22.07 0.88
N GLY A 274 3.97 23.22 1.50
CA GLY A 274 4.11 23.35 2.94
C GLY A 274 5.42 22.77 3.50
N GLY A 275 6.46 22.62 2.66
CA GLY A 275 7.74 22.03 3.07
C GLY A 275 8.54 22.94 4.01
N GLY A 276 9.18 22.37 5.06
CA GLY A 276 10.08 23.09 5.98
C GLY A 276 11.38 23.51 5.31
N GLY A 277 11.99 24.63 5.72
CA GLY A 277 13.28 25.10 5.26
C GLY A 277 14.44 24.35 5.90
N GLY A 278 15.54 24.13 5.19
CA GLY A 278 16.77 23.47 5.69
C GLY A 278 17.51 24.33 6.71
N GLY A 279 18.07 23.72 7.75
CA GLY A 279 18.93 24.36 8.74
C GLY A 279 20.21 24.90 8.10
N GLY A 280 20.71 26.04 8.61
CA GLY A 280 21.93 26.69 8.14
C GLY A 280 23.19 26.01 8.66
N ASN A 281 24.28 26.22 7.93
CA ASN A 281 25.63 25.82 8.30
C ASN A 281 26.28 26.83 9.29
N GLY A 282 27.61 26.65 9.58
CA GLY A 282 28.36 27.50 10.52
C GLY A 282 28.42 28.98 10.17
N SER A 283 28.27 29.39 8.90
CA SER A 283 28.32 30.76 8.42
C SER A 283 27.32 31.10 7.33
N GLY A 284 26.52 30.14 6.89
CA GLY A 284 25.58 30.29 5.77
C GLY A 284 24.13 30.46 6.19
N THR A 285 23.37 31.05 5.31
CA THR A 285 21.94 31.30 5.47
C THR A 285 21.13 30.02 5.50
N PRO A 286 20.26 29.83 6.48
CA PRO A 286 19.30 28.73 6.44
C PRO A 286 18.19 28.95 5.39
N GLY A 287 17.45 27.92 5.07
CA GLY A 287 16.39 27.96 4.08
C GLY A 287 15.08 28.53 4.64
N THR A 288 14.36 29.27 3.83
CA THR A 288 12.98 29.70 4.11
C THR A 288 12.04 28.51 4.03
N GLY A 289 10.96 28.47 4.80
CA GLY A 289 9.88 27.51 4.62
C GLY A 289 9.13 27.72 3.30
N GLY A 290 8.60 26.64 2.72
CA GLY A 290 7.73 26.70 1.54
C GLY A 290 6.32 27.15 1.91
N SER A 291 5.64 27.89 1.03
CA SER A 291 4.25 28.24 1.23
C SER A 291 3.36 27.00 1.24
N GLY A 292 2.22 27.09 1.93
CA GLY A 292 1.16 26.10 1.92
C GLY A 292 0.40 26.03 0.59
N VAL A 293 -0.66 25.26 0.61
CA VAL A 293 -1.58 25.10 -0.52
C VAL A 293 -2.97 24.71 -0.03
N VAL A 294 -3.99 25.13 -0.72
CA VAL A 294 -5.37 24.62 -0.60
C VAL A 294 -5.79 24.04 -1.93
N ILE A 295 -6.30 22.83 -1.93
CA ILE A 295 -6.79 22.15 -3.15
C ILE A 295 -8.17 21.59 -2.85
N ILE A 296 -9.13 21.89 -3.72
CA ILE A 296 -10.44 21.26 -3.73
C ILE A 296 -10.66 20.51 -5.03
N ARG A 297 -11.30 19.37 -4.95
CA ARG A 297 -11.75 18.57 -6.10
C ARG A 297 -13.21 18.21 -5.91
N TYR A 298 -14.01 18.41 -6.91
CA TYR A 298 -15.43 18.06 -6.88
C TYR A 298 -15.93 17.65 -8.26
N ALA A 299 -17.00 16.86 -8.27
CA ALA A 299 -17.70 16.50 -9.49
C ALA A 299 -18.91 17.45 -9.66
N VAL A 300 -19.10 17.97 -10.85
CA VAL A 300 -20.30 18.71 -11.23
C VAL A 300 -21.13 17.78 -12.09
N THR A 301 -22.28 17.37 -11.59
CA THR A 301 -23.30 16.75 -12.46
C THR A 301 -23.99 17.85 -13.25
N SER A 302 -23.88 17.80 -14.58
CA SER A 302 -24.69 18.63 -15.44
C SER A 302 -26.17 18.34 -15.15
N THR A 303 -26.95 19.38 -14.81
CA THR A 303 -28.40 19.27 -14.60
C THR A 303 -29.12 19.08 -15.95
N ASN A 304 -28.73 18.04 -16.69
CA ASN A 304 -29.50 17.62 -17.83
C ASN A 304 -30.56 16.63 -17.30
N THR A 305 -31.83 17.03 -17.35
CA THR A 305 -32.98 16.18 -16.99
C THR A 305 -33.14 15.08 -18.04
N THR A 306 -32.23 14.13 -18.05
CA THR A 306 -32.31 12.96 -18.92
C THR A 306 -33.37 12.02 -18.33
N PRO A 307 -34.45 11.70 -19.04
CA PRO A 307 -35.45 10.77 -18.55
C PRO A 307 -34.87 9.39 -18.24
N LEU A 308 -35.41 8.72 -17.22
CA LEU A 308 -35.03 7.34 -16.88
C LEU A 308 -35.24 6.39 -18.07
N GLY A 309 -34.36 5.42 -18.25
CA GLY A 309 -34.47 4.39 -19.28
C GLY A 309 -34.03 4.82 -20.67
N ILE A 310 -33.49 6.03 -20.84
CA ILE A 310 -32.84 6.42 -22.11
C ILE A 310 -31.59 5.57 -22.28
N MET A 311 -31.42 5.03 -23.48
CA MET A 311 -30.22 4.30 -23.89
C MET A 311 -29.33 5.17 -24.77
N GLN A 312 -28.04 5.13 -24.55
CA GLN A 312 -27.03 5.70 -25.45
C GLN A 312 -25.94 4.69 -25.77
N TYR A 313 -25.30 4.85 -26.91
CA TYR A 313 -24.07 4.12 -27.21
C TYR A 313 -22.87 4.96 -26.79
N ASN A 314 -22.08 4.45 -25.84
CA ASN A 314 -20.85 5.10 -25.41
C ASN A 314 -19.71 4.60 -26.31
N SER A 315 -19.18 5.47 -27.17
CA SER A 315 -18.12 5.14 -28.13
C SER A 315 -16.78 4.83 -27.47
N ASP A 316 -16.50 5.45 -26.32
CA ASP A 316 -15.26 5.23 -25.57
C ASP A 316 -15.32 3.87 -24.89
N LEU A 317 -16.50 3.51 -24.42
CA LEU A 317 -16.79 2.25 -23.78
C LEU A 317 -17.20 1.16 -24.76
N LYS A 318 -17.52 1.49 -26.01
CA LYS A 318 -18.10 0.58 -27.03
C LYS A 318 -19.31 -0.22 -26.49
N ALA A 319 -20.12 0.40 -25.65
CA ALA A 319 -21.22 -0.23 -24.93
C ALA A 319 -22.49 0.61 -24.98
N VAL A 320 -23.64 -0.04 -24.89
CA VAL A 320 -24.92 0.64 -24.63
C VAL A 320 -25.06 0.90 -23.15
N GLU A 321 -25.38 2.13 -22.80
CA GLU A 321 -25.67 2.56 -21.41
C GLU A 321 -27.15 2.94 -21.28
N VAL A 322 -27.73 2.64 -20.11
CA VAL A 322 -29.09 3.06 -19.72
C VAL A 322 -28.99 4.05 -18.58
N TYR A 323 -29.71 5.17 -18.68
CA TYR A 323 -29.76 6.14 -17.60
C TYR A 323 -30.78 5.70 -16.53
N GLU A 324 -30.29 5.42 -15.32
CA GLU A 324 -31.12 5.00 -14.19
C GLU A 324 -31.40 6.11 -13.17
N GLY A 325 -31.10 7.34 -13.49
CA GLY A 325 -31.43 8.52 -12.68
C GLY A 325 -30.22 9.22 -12.06
N PRO A 326 -30.46 10.37 -11.38
CA PRO A 326 -29.38 11.20 -10.85
C PRO A 326 -28.52 10.52 -9.79
N ALA A 327 -29.06 9.55 -9.07
CA ALA A 327 -28.35 8.81 -8.02
C ALA A 327 -27.44 7.71 -8.59
N THR A 328 -27.81 7.14 -9.72
CA THR A 328 -27.14 5.97 -10.33
C THR A 328 -26.39 6.35 -11.61
N GLY A 329 -26.87 7.37 -12.32
CA GLY A 329 -26.27 7.83 -13.58
C GLY A 329 -26.53 6.89 -14.75
N TRP A 330 -25.56 6.83 -15.66
CA TRP A 330 -25.55 5.95 -16.80
C TRP A 330 -24.93 4.60 -16.44
N ILE A 331 -25.67 3.50 -16.62
CA ILE A 331 -25.18 2.15 -16.37
C ILE A 331 -25.00 1.42 -17.69
N SER A 332 -23.79 0.92 -17.91
CA SER A 332 -23.49 0.08 -19.06
C SER A 332 -24.30 -1.20 -19.00
N GLN A 333 -25.05 -1.48 -20.08
CA GLN A 333 -25.80 -2.72 -20.25
C GLN A 333 -24.95 -3.83 -20.88
N ASP A 334 -23.65 -3.62 -20.95
CA ASP A 334 -22.73 -4.66 -21.42
C ASP A 334 -22.40 -5.61 -20.26
N PRO A 335 -22.96 -6.84 -20.25
CA PRO A 335 -22.64 -7.84 -19.24
C PRO A 335 -21.17 -8.28 -19.28
N LEU A 336 -20.41 -7.89 -20.32
CA LEU A 336 -19.02 -8.27 -20.52
C LEU A 336 -18.02 -7.33 -19.85
N ARG A 337 -18.46 -6.22 -19.24
CA ARG A 337 -17.58 -5.28 -18.51
C ARG A 337 -17.18 -5.74 -17.11
N ASN A 338 -17.20 -7.00 -16.82
CA ASN A 338 -16.50 -7.59 -15.71
C ASN A 338 -15.02 -7.77 -16.10
N PHE A 339 -14.19 -6.76 -15.88
CA PHE A 339 -12.75 -6.94 -15.93
C PHE A 339 -12.34 -7.94 -14.84
N GLY A 340 -12.16 -9.19 -15.25
CA GLY A 340 -11.66 -10.25 -14.41
C GLY A 340 -12.73 -11.11 -13.75
N GLY A 341 -12.76 -12.37 -14.14
CA GLY A 341 -13.34 -13.44 -13.36
C GLY A 341 -12.56 -13.61 -12.03
N HIS A 342 -13.17 -14.27 -11.09
CA HIS A 342 -12.53 -14.71 -9.84
C HIS A 342 -12.81 -16.18 -9.63
N ASN A 343 -11.98 -16.85 -8.84
CA ASN A 343 -12.17 -18.25 -8.50
C ASN A 343 -11.94 -18.45 -7.00
N LEU A 344 -12.97 -18.78 -6.28
CA LEU A 344 -12.96 -18.96 -4.82
C LEU A 344 -12.32 -20.31 -4.41
N LEU A 345 -12.05 -21.22 -5.36
CA LEU A 345 -11.31 -22.43 -5.10
C LEU A 345 -9.82 -22.12 -5.02
N ALA A 346 -9.12 -22.64 -4.01
CA ALA A 346 -7.67 -22.51 -3.92
C ALA A 346 -6.94 -23.30 -5.02
N TYR A 347 -7.56 -24.37 -5.49
CA TYR A 347 -7.02 -25.21 -6.56
C TYR A 347 -8.09 -25.53 -7.61
N SER A 348 -7.89 -25.04 -8.83
CA SER A 348 -8.78 -25.30 -9.96
C SER A 348 -8.54 -26.67 -10.62
N THR A 349 -7.39 -27.31 -10.35
CA THR A 349 -7.07 -28.67 -10.79
C THR A 349 -7.45 -29.67 -9.71
N VAL A 350 -8.23 -30.69 -10.07
CA VAL A 350 -8.67 -31.75 -9.15
C VAL A 350 -7.56 -32.79 -8.98
N THR A 351 -7.00 -32.86 -7.76
CA THR A 351 -6.01 -33.88 -7.38
C THR A 351 -6.34 -34.46 -6.01
N SER A 352 -5.83 -35.62 -5.68
CA SER A 352 -6.05 -36.26 -4.38
C SER A 352 -5.44 -35.51 -3.20
N SER A 353 -4.44 -34.65 -3.44
CA SER A 353 -3.81 -33.82 -2.42
C SER A 353 -4.57 -32.52 -2.15
N ASN A 354 -5.34 -32.03 -3.11
CA ASN A 354 -5.90 -30.67 -3.09
C ASN A 354 -7.43 -30.63 -2.97
N TRP A 355 -8.09 -31.75 -3.23
CA TRP A 355 -9.53 -31.90 -3.14
C TRP A 355 -9.89 -33.03 -2.17
N THR A 356 -10.87 -32.79 -1.31
CA THR A 356 -11.43 -33.86 -0.47
C THR A 356 -12.15 -34.86 -1.36
N ASN A 357 -11.79 -36.13 -1.25
CA ASN A 357 -12.30 -37.20 -2.08
C ASN A 357 -13.06 -38.23 -1.25
N LEU A 358 -14.22 -38.62 -1.72
CA LEU A 358 -14.97 -39.76 -1.22
C LEU A 358 -15.49 -40.58 -2.41
N GLY A 359 -15.11 -41.83 -2.52
CA GLY A 359 -15.65 -42.78 -3.48
C GLY A 359 -15.20 -42.63 -4.93
N HIS A 360 -14.12 -41.86 -5.21
CA HIS A 360 -13.53 -41.76 -6.53
C HIS A 360 -12.08 -42.21 -6.55
N THR A 361 -11.67 -42.83 -7.63
CA THR A 361 -10.25 -42.87 -8.02
C THR A 361 -9.94 -41.60 -8.83
N ILE A 362 -8.90 -40.88 -8.42
CA ILE A 362 -8.44 -39.63 -9.03
C ILE A 362 -7.14 -39.92 -9.79
N SER A 363 -7.13 -39.77 -11.10
CA SER A 363 -5.96 -39.92 -11.96
C SER A 363 -5.63 -38.58 -12.62
N PRO A 364 -4.69 -37.80 -12.09
CA PRO A 364 -4.27 -36.51 -12.67
C PRO A 364 -3.54 -36.71 -14.00
N ASN A 365 -3.54 -35.69 -14.86
CA ASN A 365 -2.85 -35.65 -16.16
C ASN A 365 -3.23 -36.80 -17.08
N ALA A 366 -4.48 -37.23 -17.03
CA ALA A 366 -4.99 -38.41 -17.75
C ALA A 366 -5.29 -38.16 -19.24
N THR A 367 -5.53 -36.91 -19.62
CA THR A 367 -5.78 -36.50 -21.01
C THR A 367 -5.54 -35.01 -21.23
N THR A 368 -5.51 -34.60 -22.51
CA THR A 368 -5.39 -33.19 -22.89
C THR A 368 -6.66 -32.44 -22.54
N GLY A 369 -6.50 -31.33 -21.78
CA GLY A 369 -7.57 -30.42 -21.39
C GLY A 369 -8.02 -29.47 -22.52
N PRO A 370 -9.04 -28.65 -22.27
CA PRO A 370 -9.49 -27.60 -23.21
C PRO A 370 -8.42 -26.58 -23.59
N ASP A 371 -7.40 -26.41 -22.77
CA ASP A 371 -6.26 -25.52 -23.00
C ASP A 371 -5.16 -26.10 -23.90
N GLY A 372 -5.35 -27.34 -24.38
CA GLY A 372 -4.36 -28.06 -25.19
C GLY A 372 -3.22 -28.70 -24.41
N THR A 373 -3.20 -28.59 -23.09
CA THR A 373 -2.17 -29.19 -22.21
C THR A 373 -2.66 -30.51 -21.58
N ASN A 374 -1.73 -31.43 -21.26
CA ASN A 374 -2.08 -32.71 -20.60
C ASN A 374 -2.26 -32.55 -19.10
N THR A 375 -3.29 -31.80 -18.69
CA THR A 375 -3.57 -31.42 -17.29
C THR A 375 -4.95 -31.84 -16.80
N ALA A 376 -5.76 -32.50 -17.61
CA ALA A 376 -7.08 -32.94 -17.19
C ALA A 376 -7.02 -34.19 -16.33
N THR A 377 -7.89 -34.26 -15.34
CA THR A 377 -7.97 -35.35 -14.37
C THR A 377 -9.11 -36.30 -14.69
N GLN A 378 -8.86 -37.60 -14.66
CA GLN A 378 -9.90 -38.62 -14.73
C GLN A 378 -10.44 -38.93 -13.33
N LEU A 379 -11.75 -38.90 -13.19
CA LEU A 379 -12.49 -39.35 -12.03
C LEU A 379 -13.24 -40.62 -12.36
N THR A 380 -13.03 -41.68 -11.56
CA THR A 380 -13.74 -42.94 -11.70
C THR A 380 -14.41 -43.30 -10.37
N ILE A 381 -15.71 -43.56 -10.39
CA ILE A 381 -16.48 -43.91 -9.19
C ILE A 381 -16.12 -45.36 -8.81
N THR A 382 -15.74 -45.57 -7.53
CA THR A 382 -15.27 -46.85 -7.01
C THR A 382 -16.17 -47.46 -5.95
N SER A 383 -17.19 -46.74 -5.47
CA SER A 383 -18.09 -47.22 -4.40
C SER A 383 -19.57 -46.92 -4.70
N SER A 384 -20.45 -47.73 -4.09
CA SER A 384 -21.90 -47.57 -4.13
C SER A 384 -22.39 -46.75 -2.94
N GLY A 385 -22.06 -45.50 -2.82
CA GLY A 385 -22.45 -44.64 -1.70
C GLY A 385 -22.37 -43.17 -2.06
N ALA A 386 -22.10 -42.33 -1.09
CA ALA A 386 -21.82 -40.93 -1.36
C ALA A 386 -20.49 -40.83 -2.13
N ASN A 387 -20.54 -40.29 -3.33
CA ASN A 387 -19.37 -40.15 -4.21
C ASN A 387 -19.22 -38.69 -4.59
N TYR A 388 -18.12 -38.07 -4.17
CA TYR A 388 -17.83 -36.68 -4.51
C TYR A 388 -16.33 -36.36 -4.42
N VAL A 389 -15.92 -35.39 -5.21
CA VAL A 389 -14.72 -34.59 -4.98
C VAL A 389 -15.18 -33.16 -4.69
N LEU A 390 -14.68 -32.56 -3.63
CA LEU A 390 -15.12 -31.25 -3.17
C LEU A 390 -13.96 -30.33 -2.76
N GLN A 391 -14.22 -29.04 -2.84
CA GLN A 391 -13.38 -28.02 -2.23
C GLN A 391 -14.26 -26.97 -1.54
N PHE A 392 -13.74 -26.42 -0.43
CA PHE A 392 -14.37 -25.35 0.32
C PHE A 392 -14.02 -23.98 -0.30
N ALA A 393 -14.99 -23.08 -0.28
CA ALA A 393 -14.75 -21.66 -0.48
C ALA A 393 -14.99 -20.93 0.84
N SER A 394 -14.02 -20.14 1.28
CA SER A 394 -14.06 -19.43 2.57
C SER A 394 -14.79 -18.09 2.53
N ASP A 395 -15.07 -17.53 1.35
CA ASP A 395 -15.78 -16.26 1.21
C ASP A 395 -17.30 -16.47 1.09
N TYR A 396 -17.91 -16.83 2.22
CA TYR A 396 -19.37 -16.95 2.31
C TYR A 396 -20.00 -15.59 2.59
N ARG A 397 -21.00 -15.20 1.80
CA ARG A 397 -21.82 -14.00 2.01
C ARG A 397 -23.31 -14.36 1.93
N PHE A 398 -24.09 -13.80 2.84
CA PHE A 398 -25.55 -13.96 2.86
C PHE A 398 -26.20 -13.34 1.61
N ASN A 399 -27.28 -13.97 1.13
CA ASN A 399 -28.09 -13.54 -0.01
C ASN A 399 -27.27 -13.25 -1.28
N THR A 400 -26.22 -14.05 -1.51
CA THR A 400 -25.30 -13.90 -2.63
C THR A 400 -25.42 -15.08 -3.58
N ARG A 401 -25.48 -14.83 -4.90
CA ARG A 401 -25.50 -15.87 -5.92
C ARG A 401 -24.12 -16.41 -6.16
N TYR A 402 -23.96 -17.73 -5.98
CA TYR A 402 -22.76 -18.47 -6.30
C TYR A 402 -22.95 -19.35 -7.52
N THR A 403 -21.94 -19.47 -8.34
CA THR A 403 -21.92 -20.35 -9.52
C THR A 403 -20.66 -21.22 -9.50
N GLY A 404 -20.85 -22.54 -9.51
CA GLY A 404 -19.79 -23.51 -9.69
C GLY A 404 -19.77 -23.99 -11.13
N SER A 405 -18.62 -24.05 -11.78
CA SER A 405 -18.46 -24.54 -13.14
C SER A 405 -17.19 -25.36 -13.32
N VAL A 406 -17.23 -26.28 -14.27
CA VAL A 406 -16.10 -27.15 -14.60
C VAL A 406 -16.27 -27.66 -16.03
N TRP A 407 -15.18 -27.91 -16.75
CA TRP A 407 -15.23 -28.64 -18.02
C TRP A 407 -15.25 -30.12 -17.75
N ILE A 408 -16.20 -30.82 -18.40
CA ILE A 408 -16.36 -32.28 -18.32
C ILE A 408 -16.34 -32.87 -19.73
N LYS A 409 -15.66 -34.00 -19.85
CA LYS A 409 -15.74 -34.92 -21.00
C LYS A 409 -16.08 -36.29 -20.43
N ASN A 410 -17.24 -36.84 -20.83
CA ASN A 410 -17.67 -38.16 -20.38
C ASN A 410 -16.79 -39.26 -20.98
N ILE A 411 -16.57 -40.33 -20.25
CA ILE A 411 -15.94 -41.57 -20.74
C ILE A 411 -17.00 -42.65 -20.80
N SER A 412 -17.70 -42.89 -19.66
CA SER A 412 -18.71 -43.94 -19.55
C SER A 412 -19.65 -43.64 -18.37
N GLY A 413 -20.86 -44.15 -18.43
CA GLY A 413 -21.85 -44.06 -17.34
C GLY A 413 -22.71 -42.81 -17.35
N THR A 414 -23.53 -42.66 -16.31
CA THR A 414 -24.54 -41.62 -16.12
C THR A 414 -24.53 -41.09 -14.70
N GLY A 415 -25.28 -40.02 -14.44
CA GLY A 415 -25.41 -39.45 -13.08
C GLY A 415 -24.29 -38.54 -12.67
N ILE A 416 -23.60 -37.87 -13.64
CA ILE A 416 -22.61 -36.86 -13.36
C ILE A 416 -23.35 -35.61 -12.82
N LYS A 417 -22.99 -35.15 -11.62
CA LYS A 417 -23.67 -34.05 -10.94
C LYS A 417 -22.70 -32.97 -10.49
N LEU A 418 -23.14 -31.73 -10.59
CA LEU A 418 -22.55 -30.60 -9.89
C LEU A 418 -23.42 -30.23 -8.70
N VAL A 419 -22.82 -29.94 -7.55
CA VAL A 419 -23.54 -29.59 -6.33
C VAL A 419 -22.89 -28.39 -5.66
N ILE A 420 -23.72 -27.46 -5.21
CA ILE A 420 -23.37 -26.40 -4.26
C ILE A 420 -24.04 -26.72 -2.94
N TYR A 421 -23.31 -26.68 -1.83
CA TYR A 421 -23.80 -27.04 -0.52
C TYR A 421 -23.38 -26.01 0.51
N GLU A 422 -24.35 -25.53 1.32
CA GLU A 422 -24.13 -24.66 2.47
C GLU A 422 -24.01 -25.44 3.76
N ASP A 423 -22.87 -25.32 4.43
CA ASP A 423 -22.60 -26.09 5.67
C ASP A 423 -23.55 -25.75 6.83
N THR A 424 -23.94 -24.49 6.96
CA THR A 424 -24.74 -24.03 8.10
C THR A 424 -26.21 -24.45 8.04
N THR A 425 -26.81 -24.42 6.86
CA THR A 425 -28.23 -24.73 6.67
C THR A 425 -28.48 -26.12 6.13
N GLY A 426 -27.47 -26.79 5.61
CA GLY A 426 -27.61 -28.02 4.84
C GLY A 426 -28.28 -27.82 3.48
N THR A 427 -28.51 -26.56 3.09
CA THR A 427 -29.16 -26.24 1.80
C THR A 427 -28.24 -26.60 0.65
N GLN A 428 -28.77 -27.31 -0.35
CA GLN A 428 -27.99 -27.70 -1.52
C GLN A 428 -28.77 -27.52 -2.81
N THR A 429 -28.06 -27.19 -3.87
CA THR A 429 -28.53 -27.29 -5.25
C THR A 429 -27.71 -28.34 -5.98
N SER A 430 -28.36 -29.38 -6.49
CA SER A 430 -27.73 -30.45 -7.27
C SER A 430 -28.28 -30.44 -8.68
N LEU A 431 -27.40 -30.47 -9.68
CA LEU A 431 -27.75 -30.51 -11.11
C LEU A 431 -27.11 -31.73 -11.76
N ASP A 432 -27.90 -32.60 -12.33
CA ASP A 432 -27.42 -33.69 -13.21
C ASP A 432 -27.04 -33.10 -14.58
N VAL A 433 -25.76 -33.22 -14.93
CA VAL A 433 -25.21 -32.67 -16.17
C VAL A 433 -24.89 -33.74 -17.21
N THR A 434 -25.28 -34.99 -16.95
CA THR A 434 -24.98 -36.13 -17.85
C THR A 434 -25.41 -35.89 -19.28
N SER A 435 -26.62 -35.33 -19.49
CA SER A 435 -27.15 -35.02 -20.81
C SER A 435 -26.47 -33.84 -21.53
N GLN A 436 -25.71 -33.03 -20.79
CA GLN A 436 -25.00 -31.88 -21.32
C GLN A 436 -23.59 -32.19 -21.80
N VAL A 437 -23.04 -33.34 -21.40
CA VAL A 437 -21.67 -33.77 -21.70
C VAL A 437 -21.66 -34.96 -22.61
N ASN A 438 -20.57 -35.10 -23.39
CA ASN A 438 -20.43 -36.20 -24.35
C ASN A 438 -19.02 -36.81 -24.28
N THR A 439 -18.80 -37.89 -25.05
CA THR A 439 -17.52 -38.61 -25.09
C THR A 439 -16.51 -38.04 -26.09
N THR A 440 -16.93 -37.13 -26.95
CA THR A 440 -16.09 -36.64 -28.06
C THR A 440 -15.44 -35.28 -27.75
N GLY A 441 -16.08 -34.43 -26.96
CA GLY A 441 -15.61 -33.06 -26.70
C GLY A 441 -15.73 -32.62 -25.23
N TRP A 442 -15.08 -31.51 -24.93
CA TRP A 442 -15.18 -30.85 -23.67
C TRP A 442 -16.40 -29.93 -23.62
N THR A 443 -17.19 -30.00 -22.54
CA THR A 443 -18.31 -29.10 -22.29
C THR A 443 -18.13 -28.42 -20.94
N ARG A 444 -18.22 -27.11 -20.89
CA ARG A 444 -18.28 -26.38 -19.61
C ARG A 444 -19.70 -26.43 -19.09
N VAL A 445 -19.87 -27.03 -17.94
CA VAL A 445 -21.17 -27.14 -17.24
C VAL A 445 -21.13 -26.34 -15.95
N SER A 446 -22.30 -25.87 -15.49
CA SER A 446 -22.38 -25.05 -14.29
C SER A 446 -23.65 -25.27 -13.48
N VAL A 447 -23.59 -25.02 -12.19
CA VAL A 447 -24.71 -24.98 -11.25
C VAL A 447 -24.64 -23.70 -10.43
N SER A 448 -25.80 -23.13 -10.11
CA SER A 448 -25.86 -21.88 -9.32
C SER A 448 -26.82 -21.99 -8.16
N GLN A 449 -26.47 -21.38 -7.02
CA GLN A 449 -27.28 -21.31 -5.80
C GLN A 449 -27.19 -19.91 -5.19
N THR A 450 -28.30 -19.41 -4.61
CA THR A 450 -28.27 -18.21 -3.75
C THR A 450 -28.13 -18.66 -2.31
N SER A 451 -27.15 -18.12 -1.61
CA SER A 451 -26.90 -18.43 -0.19
C SER A 451 -28.03 -17.93 0.69
N SER A 452 -28.42 -18.72 1.68
CA SER A 452 -29.60 -18.52 2.51
C SER A 452 -29.32 -18.30 4.00
N ALA A 453 -28.15 -18.71 4.50
CA ALA A 453 -27.80 -18.56 5.92
C ALA A 453 -27.33 -17.14 6.23
N SER A 454 -27.95 -16.49 7.22
CA SER A 454 -27.52 -15.16 7.71
C SER A 454 -26.14 -15.17 8.40
N THR A 455 -25.73 -16.33 8.91
CA THR A 455 -24.42 -16.60 9.49
C THR A 455 -23.93 -17.91 8.90
N GLY A 456 -22.98 -17.88 7.98
CA GLY A 456 -22.41 -19.07 7.36
C GLY A 456 -20.89 -19.07 7.50
N THR A 457 -20.30 -20.26 7.66
CA THR A 457 -18.85 -20.43 7.79
C THR A 457 -18.20 -20.97 6.53
N ALA A 458 -18.91 -21.71 5.71
CA ALA A 458 -18.39 -22.27 4.45
C ALA A 458 -19.49 -22.63 3.46
N ILE A 459 -19.12 -22.56 2.18
CA ILE A 459 -19.86 -23.07 1.05
C ILE A 459 -18.96 -24.00 0.25
N ARG A 460 -19.50 -25.09 -0.26
CA ARG A 460 -18.74 -26.13 -0.94
C ARG A 460 -19.19 -26.28 -2.38
N PHE A 461 -18.23 -26.54 -3.25
CA PHE A 461 -18.50 -26.96 -4.61
C PHE A 461 -18.07 -28.42 -4.80
N TYR A 462 -18.99 -29.24 -5.31
CA TYR A 462 -18.80 -30.67 -5.55
C TYR A 462 -18.90 -30.99 -7.01
N VAL A 463 -18.03 -31.90 -7.44
CA VAL A 463 -18.26 -32.71 -8.64
C VAL A 463 -18.52 -34.13 -8.14
N SER A 464 -19.64 -34.69 -8.50
CA SER A 464 -20.16 -35.94 -7.97
C SER A 464 -20.57 -36.88 -9.11
N GLY A 465 -20.70 -38.14 -8.80
CA GLY A 465 -21.28 -39.14 -9.71
C GLY A 465 -22.46 -39.87 -9.08
N ASN A 466 -23.16 -40.71 -9.82
CA ASN A 466 -24.31 -41.46 -9.34
C ASN A 466 -23.88 -42.58 -8.38
N SER A 467 -24.61 -42.73 -7.27
CA SER A 467 -24.41 -43.75 -6.26
C SER A 467 -24.94 -45.16 -6.61
N THR A 468 -25.57 -45.36 -7.76
CA THR A 468 -26.23 -46.61 -8.11
C THR A 468 -25.33 -47.58 -8.91
N GLY A 469 -24.17 -47.91 -8.36
CA GLY A 469 -23.51 -49.17 -8.62
C GLY A 469 -22.83 -49.44 -9.98
N ASN A 470 -22.77 -48.49 -10.91
CA ASN A 470 -22.04 -48.64 -12.16
C ASN A 470 -20.88 -47.68 -12.30
N SER A 471 -19.75 -48.18 -12.76
CA SER A 471 -18.49 -47.46 -12.99
C SER A 471 -18.67 -46.26 -13.94
N THR A 472 -19.13 -45.13 -13.41
CA THR A 472 -19.11 -43.86 -14.12
C THR A 472 -17.69 -43.32 -14.10
N SER A 473 -17.17 -43.01 -15.28
CA SER A 473 -15.84 -42.44 -15.46
C SER A 473 -15.91 -41.24 -16.40
N PHE A 474 -15.25 -40.16 -16.02
CA PHE A 474 -15.24 -38.90 -16.80
C PHE A 474 -13.99 -38.09 -16.51
N TYR A 475 -13.62 -37.25 -17.45
CA TYR A 475 -12.55 -36.27 -17.26
C TYR A 475 -13.10 -34.94 -16.77
N VAL A 476 -12.34 -34.27 -15.90
CA VAL A 476 -12.61 -32.92 -15.41
C VAL A 476 -11.40 -32.02 -15.64
N TRP A 477 -11.68 -30.73 -15.93
CA TRP A 477 -10.65 -29.73 -16.09
C TRP A 477 -11.19 -28.35 -15.68
N GLY A 478 -10.37 -27.52 -15.05
CA GLY A 478 -10.65 -26.11 -14.84
C GLY A 478 -11.87 -25.83 -13.96
N ALA A 479 -11.91 -26.38 -12.76
CA ALA A 479 -12.96 -26.08 -11.79
C ALA A 479 -12.89 -24.62 -11.36
N GLN A 480 -14.05 -23.94 -11.32
CA GLN A 480 -14.20 -22.56 -10.87
C GLN A 480 -15.46 -22.41 -10.03
N PHE A 481 -15.34 -21.69 -8.92
CA PHE A 481 -16.44 -21.31 -8.04
C PHE A 481 -16.39 -19.83 -7.77
N GLU A 482 -17.48 -19.12 -8.01
CA GLU A 482 -17.47 -17.66 -8.05
C GLU A 482 -18.78 -17.05 -7.54
N GLN A 483 -18.71 -15.80 -7.06
CA GLN A 483 -19.90 -14.99 -6.77
C GLN A 483 -20.40 -14.37 -8.08
N ALA A 484 -21.25 -15.07 -8.79
CA ALA A 484 -21.78 -14.68 -10.09
C ALA A 484 -23.10 -15.36 -10.38
N THR A 485 -23.87 -14.83 -11.32
CA THR A 485 -25.11 -15.47 -11.82
C THR A 485 -24.83 -16.49 -12.92
N THR A 486 -23.72 -16.32 -13.64
CA THR A 486 -23.26 -17.20 -14.74
C THR A 486 -21.74 -17.34 -14.68
N PRO A 487 -21.16 -18.42 -15.25
CA PRO A 487 -19.71 -18.58 -15.25
C PRO A 487 -19.01 -17.45 -16.01
N SER A 488 -18.03 -16.81 -15.36
CA SER A 488 -17.09 -15.88 -16.00
C SER A 488 -15.99 -16.61 -16.79
N PRO A 489 -15.13 -15.91 -17.54
CA PRO A 489 -13.92 -16.51 -18.09
C PRO A 489 -13.12 -17.25 -17.01
N TYR A 490 -12.55 -18.39 -17.41
CA TYR A 490 -11.85 -19.27 -16.47
C TYR A 490 -10.63 -18.60 -15.84
N VAL A 491 -10.52 -18.72 -14.51
CA VAL A 491 -9.40 -18.27 -13.72
C VAL A 491 -8.75 -19.46 -13.02
N ALA A 492 -7.57 -19.85 -13.48
CA ALA A 492 -6.80 -20.91 -12.85
C ALA A 492 -6.27 -20.47 -11.47
N THR A 493 -6.30 -21.40 -10.50
CA THR A 493 -5.76 -21.19 -9.15
C THR A 493 -4.90 -22.39 -8.75
N ASN A 494 -3.80 -22.11 -8.00
CA ASN A 494 -2.88 -23.12 -7.52
C ASN A 494 -2.28 -22.70 -6.17
N GLY A 495 -2.99 -23.01 -5.10
CA GLY A 495 -2.60 -22.70 -3.72
C GLY A 495 -3.27 -21.46 -3.12
N ALA A 496 -3.84 -20.58 -3.95
CA ALA A 496 -4.58 -19.42 -3.49
C ALA A 496 -5.82 -19.16 -4.36
N ALA A 497 -6.94 -18.81 -3.72
CA ALA A 497 -8.14 -18.35 -4.42
C ALA A 497 -7.90 -17.01 -5.12
N SER A 498 -8.52 -16.79 -6.27
CA SER A 498 -8.61 -15.47 -6.89
C SER A 498 -9.75 -14.69 -6.22
N PRO A 499 -9.49 -13.51 -5.65
CA PRO A 499 -10.45 -12.81 -4.81
C PRO A 499 -11.65 -12.28 -5.60
N VAL A 500 -12.77 -12.17 -4.89
CA VAL A 500 -13.94 -11.41 -5.37
C VAL A 500 -13.56 -9.93 -5.44
N PRO A 501 -13.79 -9.25 -6.57
CA PRO A 501 -13.49 -7.83 -6.66
C PRO A 501 -14.37 -7.00 -5.74
N THR A 502 -13.76 -6.05 -5.04
CA THR A 502 -14.46 -5.04 -4.25
C THR A 502 -14.69 -3.79 -5.09
N SER A 503 -15.90 -3.27 -5.10
CA SER A 503 -16.23 -2.02 -5.81
C SER A 503 -16.21 -0.84 -4.83
N LEU A 504 -15.47 0.22 -5.16
CA LEU A 504 -15.36 1.42 -4.35
C LEU A 504 -15.06 2.64 -5.22
N GLY A 505 -15.88 3.69 -5.13
CA GLY A 505 -15.64 4.98 -5.79
C GLY A 505 -15.44 4.88 -7.31
N GLY A 506 -16.22 4.06 -8.02
CA GLY A 506 -16.09 3.86 -9.47
C GLY A 506 -14.91 2.97 -9.90
N TYR A 507 -14.27 2.31 -8.93
CA TYR A 507 -13.19 1.36 -9.20
C TYR A 507 -13.49 -0.02 -8.65
N ARG A 508 -13.02 -1.04 -9.34
CA ARG A 508 -12.92 -2.42 -8.85
C ARG A 508 -11.50 -2.73 -8.40
N TYR A 509 -11.41 -3.48 -7.31
CA TYR A 509 -10.17 -3.93 -6.70
C TYR A 509 -10.20 -5.45 -6.59
N HIS A 510 -9.22 -6.12 -7.19
CA HIS A 510 -8.89 -7.51 -6.91
C HIS A 510 -7.70 -7.51 -5.97
N THR A 511 -7.91 -7.89 -4.72
CA THR A 511 -6.89 -7.87 -3.67
C THR A 511 -6.48 -9.30 -3.33
N TYR A 512 -5.30 -9.69 -3.77
CA TYR A 512 -4.71 -11.01 -3.53
C TYR A 512 -3.86 -10.96 -2.27
N THR A 513 -4.29 -11.66 -1.21
CA THR A 513 -3.63 -11.66 0.11
C THR A 513 -3.13 -13.03 0.55
N THR A 514 -3.68 -14.09 -0.03
CA THR A 514 -3.29 -15.47 0.28
C THR A 514 -2.00 -15.80 -0.47
N THR A 515 -0.98 -16.27 0.25
CA THR A 515 0.29 -16.72 -0.35
C THR A 515 0.06 -17.91 -1.27
N GLY A 516 0.72 -17.88 -2.42
CA GLY A 516 0.54 -18.89 -3.47
C GLY A 516 0.29 -18.26 -4.83
N THR A 517 -0.01 -19.09 -5.81
CA THR A 517 -0.25 -18.68 -7.19
C THR A 517 -1.73 -18.78 -7.55
N SER A 518 -2.26 -17.73 -8.13
CA SER A 518 -3.60 -17.63 -8.70
C SER A 518 -3.53 -16.90 -10.05
N GLY A 519 -4.65 -16.51 -10.62
CA GLY A 519 -4.69 -15.80 -11.88
C GLY A 519 -5.64 -14.61 -11.87
N PHE A 520 -5.39 -13.71 -12.79
CA PHE A 520 -6.29 -12.63 -13.19
C PHE A 520 -6.59 -12.77 -14.67
N THR A 521 -7.86 -12.93 -15.03
CA THR A 521 -8.29 -13.03 -16.43
C THR A 521 -9.25 -11.89 -16.71
N PRO A 522 -8.84 -10.84 -17.46
CA PRO A 522 -9.72 -9.73 -17.81
C PRO A 522 -10.76 -10.18 -18.86
N ALA A 523 -11.98 -9.68 -18.73
CA ALA A 523 -13.04 -9.89 -19.71
C ALA A 523 -12.92 -8.97 -20.93
N VAL A 524 -12.21 -7.84 -20.81
CA VAL A 524 -11.99 -6.88 -21.91
C VAL A 524 -10.51 -6.47 -21.97
N THR A 525 -10.10 -6.04 -23.15
CA THR A 525 -8.76 -5.49 -23.39
C THR A 525 -8.69 -4.03 -22.91
N GLY A 526 -7.64 -3.67 -22.17
CA GLY A 526 -7.47 -2.31 -21.65
C GLY A 526 -6.27 -2.19 -20.72
N ASN A 527 -6.19 -1.10 -19.96
CA ASN A 527 -5.15 -0.88 -18.97
C ASN A 527 -5.71 -1.02 -17.55
N VAL A 528 -4.93 -1.62 -16.67
CA VAL A 528 -5.22 -1.74 -15.23
C VAL A 528 -4.11 -1.12 -14.40
N GLU A 529 -4.44 -0.60 -13.23
CA GLU A 529 -3.46 -0.23 -12.22
C GLU A 529 -3.07 -1.47 -11.41
N VAL A 530 -1.78 -1.66 -11.21
CA VAL A 530 -1.26 -2.81 -10.46
C VAL A 530 -0.27 -2.39 -9.40
N LEU A 531 -0.51 -2.81 -8.16
CA LEU A 531 0.44 -2.77 -7.06
C LEU A 531 0.91 -4.19 -6.75
N VAL A 532 2.21 -4.43 -6.79
CA VAL A 532 2.83 -5.70 -6.43
C VAL A 532 3.80 -5.47 -5.29
N VAL A 533 3.62 -6.18 -4.18
CA VAL A 533 4.47 -6.08 -2.99
C VAL A 533 5.01 -7.47 -2.65
N GLY A 534 6.32 -7.65 -2.65
CA GLY A 534 6.98 -8.90 -2.25
C GLY A 534 6.80 -9.21 -0.76
N GLY A 535 7.02 -10.44 -0.33
CA GLY A 535 7.10 -10.78 1.10
C GLY A 535 8.33 -10.15 1.75
N GLY A 536 8.22 -9.66 2.98
CA GLY A 536 9.33 -9.11 3.76
C GLY A 536 10.31 -10.19 4.22
N GLY A 537 11.58 -9.85 4.43
CA GLY A 537 12.60 -10.72 5.02
C GLY A 537 12.42 -10.85 6.55
N ALA A 538 12.83 -11.96 7.13
CA ALA A 538 12.86 -12.12 8.57
C ALA A 538 13.99 -11.32 9.22
N GLY A 539 13.83 -10.97 10.49
CA GLY A 539 14.89 -10.40 11.29
C GLY A 539 16.07 -11.36 11.49
N GLY A 540 17.24 -10.80 11.72
CA GLY A 540 18.42 -11.55 12.14
C GLY A 540 18.28 -12.04 13.57
N ARG A 541 19.08 -13.06 13.93
CA ARG A 541 19.20 -13.57 15.29
C ARG A 541 20.66 -13.55 15.74
N ASN A 542 20.83 -13.18 16.98
CA ASN A 542 22.11 -13.34 17.65
C ASN A 542 21.92 -14.26 18.89
N GLY A 543 22.79 -15.25 19.06
CA GLY A 543 22.73 -16.22 20.16
C GLY A 543 23.53 -15.81 21.39
N THR A 544 24.34 -14.74 21.28
CA THR A 544 25.20 -14.22 22.34
C THR A 544 24.77 -12.80 22.76
N VAL A 545 25.73 -12.02 23.19
CA VAL A 545 25.50 -10.66 23.73
C VAL A 545 25.34 -9.58 22.64
N ASP A 546 25.63 -9.93 21.39
CA ASP A 546 25.56 -8.98 20.27
C ASP A 546 24.11 -8.79 19.80
N GLY A 547 23.82 -7.66 19.20
CA GLY A 547 22.52 -7.42 18.59
C GLY A 547 22.39 -8.05 17.20
N ALA A 548 21.22 -7.97 16.61
CA ALA A 548 20.88 -8.52 15.30
C ALA A 548 20.12 -7.49 14.43
N GLY A 549 20.38 -7.51 13.13
CA GLY A 549 19.77 -6.59 12.17
C GLY A 549 18.29 -6.89 11.92
N GLY A 550 17.54 -5.86 11.57
CA GLY A 550 16.15 -5.98 11.11
C GLY A 550 16.05 -6.56 9.69
N GLY A 551 14.97 -7.28 9.38
CA GLY A 551 14.67 -7.77 8.04
C GLY A 551 14.29 -6.63 7.09
N GLY A 552 14.70 -6.71 5.82
CA GLY A 552 14.29 -5.78 4.77
C GLY A 552 12.82 -5.99 4.35
N ALA A 553 12.17 -4.96 3.91
CA ALA A 553 10.85 -5.07 3.32
C ALA A 553 10.88 -5.78 1.96
N GLY A 554 9.78 -6.37 1.55
CA GLY A 554 9.56 -6.78 0.18
C GLY A 554 9.61 -5.57 -0.77
N GLY A 555 10.08 -5.82 -1.98
CA GLY A 555 10.07 -4.81 -3.05
C GLY A 555 8.65 -4.37 -3.35
N VAL A 556 8.49 -3.11 -3.75
CA VAL A 556 7.20 -2.51 -4.11
C VAL A 556 7.25 -1.98 -5.52
N LEU A 557 6.41 -2.51 -6.40
CA LEU A 557 6.20 -2.05 -7.77
C LEU A 557 4.78 -1.55 -7.93
N TYR A 558 4.64 -0.43 -8.65
CA TYR A 558 3.35 0.15 -9.00
C TYR A 558 3.38 0.68 -10.42
N THR A 559 2.32 0.36 -11.16
CA THR A 559 2.07 0.91 -12.49
C THR A 559 0.60 1.29 -12.65
N GLN A 560 0.33 2.39 -13.31
CA GLN A 560 -1.03 2.86 -13.59
C GLN A 560 -1.60 2.31 -14.91
N ASN A 561 -0.73 1.83 -15.81
CA ASN A 561 -1.12 1.48 -17.17
C ASN A 561 -0.52 0.13 -17.56
N TYR A 562 -0.86 -0.94 -16.82
CA TYR A 562 -0.48 -2.28 -17.23
C TYR A 562 -1.47 -2.79 -18.30
N PRO A 563 -1.02 -3.08 -19.52
CA PRO A 563 -1.91 -3.53 -20.58
C PRO A 563 -2.37 -4.96 -20.33
N VAL A 564 -3.67 -5.19 -20.44
CA VAL A 564 -4.27 -6.52 -20.34
C VAL A 564 -5.14 -6.80 -21.58
N THR A 565 -5.18 -8.07 -21.99
CA THR A 565 -5.95 -8.55 -23.15
C THR A 565 -7.10 -9.42 -22.67
N SER A 566 -8.28 -9.21 -23.22
CA SER A 566 -9.48 -10.02 -22.91
C SER A 566 -9.21 -11.51 -23.06
N GLY A 567 -9.63 -12.28 -22.06
CA GLY A 567 -9.47 -13.75 -22.02
C GLY A 567 -8.05 -14.25 -21.76
N GLN A 568 -7.03 -13.37 -21.80
CA GLN A 568 -5.65 -13.73 -21.45
C GLN A 568 -5.51 -13.82 -19.93
N GLN A 569 -5.02 -14.95 -19.44
CA GLN A 569 -4.70 -15.09 -18.03
C GLN A 569 -3.33 -14.49 -17.69
N TYR A 570 -3.28 -13.71 -16.63
CA TYR A 570 -2.07 -13.15 -16.03
C TYR A 570 -1.80 -13.89 -14.72
N ALA A 571 -0.62 -14.45 -14.57
CA ALA A 571 -0.21 -15.09 -13.33
C ALA A 571 -0.14 -14.07 -12.20
N VAL A 572 -0.69 -14.42 -11.03
CA VAL A 572 -0.63 -13.64 -9.81
C VAL A 572 -0.03 -14.52 -8.73
N THR A 573 1.12 -14.14 -8.21
CA THR A 573 1.76 -14.85 -7.09
C THR A 573 1.92 -13.88 -5.91
N VAL A 574 1.47 -14.30 -4.74
CA VAL A 574 1.71 -13.57 -3.48
C VAL A 574 2.80 -14.27 -2.71
N GLY A 575 3.92 -13.57 -2.52
CA GLY A 575 5.09 -14.08 -1.80
C GLY A 575 4.86 -14.19 -0.30
N ALA A 576 5.25 -15.30 0.30
CA ALA A 576 5.30 -15.45 1.75
C ALA A 576 6.40 -14.58 2.35
N GLY A 577 6.22 -14.12 3.58
CA GLY A 577 7.30 -13.52 4.36
C GLY A 577 8.35 -14.57 4.76
N GLY A 578 9.59 -14.12 4.94
CA GLY A 578 10.68 -14.94 5.43
C GLY A 578 10.40 -15.42 6.87
N VAL A 579 10.72 -16.68 7.16
CA VAL A 579 10.52 -17.25 8.49
C VAL A 579 11.69 -16.89 9.41
N GLY A 580 11.37 -16.31 10.57
CA GLY A 580 12.33 -16.08 11.65
C GLY A 580 12.66 -17.39 12.36
N VAL A 581 13.94 -17.76 12.41
CA VAL A 581 14.37 -19.04 12.98
C VAL A 581 15.05 -18.85 14.32
N ALA A 582 14.54 -19.52 15.35
CA ALA A 582 15.07 -19.46 16.72
C ALA A 582 16.33 -20.31 16.96
N SER A 583 16.74 -21.16 16.02
CA SER A 583 17.92 -22.04 16.16
C SER A 583 19.25 -21.29 15.97
N PRO A 584 20.28 -21.51 16.82
CA PRO A 584 21.56 -20.83 16.72
C PRO A 584 22.36 -21.18 15.45
N ASN A 585 22.10 -22.32 14.85
CA ASN A 585 22.84 -22.82 13.69
C ASN A 585 22.08 -22.68 12.36
N THR A 586 20.92 -22.03 12.37
CA THR A 586 20.09 -21.87 11.18
C THR A 586 19.83 -20.40 10.93
N THR A 587 20.07 -19.93 9.71
CA THR A 587 19.78 -18.55 9.32
C THR A 587 18.29 -18.36 9.10
N SER A 588 17.76 -17.20 9.47
CA SER A 588 16.43 -16.75 9.06
C SER A 588 16.31 -16.67 7.52
N ASN A 589 15.10 -16.61 7.00
CA ASN A 589 14.86 -16.65 5.57
C ASN A 589 14.58 -15.28 4.99
N ASP A 590 14.96 -15.11 3.72
CA ASP A 590 14.48 -14.00 2.89
C ASP A 590 12.97 -14.15 2.63
N GLY A 591 12.31 -13.06 2.30
CA GLY A 591 10.95 -13.11 1.79
C GLY A 591 10.89 -13.67 0.37
N ASN A 592 9.72 -14.16 -0.03
CA ASN A 592 9.49 -14.65 -1.38
C ASN A 592 8.99 -13.52 -2.30
N PRO A 593 9.31 -13.56 -3.60
CA PRO A 593 8.80 -12.56 -4.54
C PRO A 593 7.29 -12.67 -4.74
N SER A 594 6.66 -11.53 -5.05
CA SER A 594 5.30 -11.49 -5.59
C SER A 594 5.33 -11.13 -7.07
N GLN A 595 4.30 -11.56 -7.82
CA GLN A 595 4.23 -11.38 -9.26
C GLN A 595 2.83 -10.97 -9.72
N PHE A 596 2.78 -10.12 -10.74
CA PHE A 596 1.61 -9.94 -11.61
C PHE A 596 2.07 -9.91 -13.06
N GLY A 597 1.68 -10.92 -13.84
CA GLY A 597 2.14 -11.04 -15.24
C GLY A 597 3.66 -10.97 -15.34
N THR A 598 4.18 -9.92 -15.95
CA THR A 598 5.63 -9.68 -16.11
C THR A 598 6.26 -8.85 -14.98
N LEU A 599 5.47 -8.32 -14.06
CA LEU A 599 5.97 -7.53 -12.93
C LEU A 599 6.37 -8.45 -11.77
N TRP A 600 7.64 -8.37 -11.35
CA TRP A 600 8.19 -9.13 -10.23
C TRP A 600 8.66 -8.20 -9.13
N ALA A 601 7.97 -8.17 -7.99
CA ALA A 601 8.43 -7.53 -6.77
C ALA A 601 9.24 -8.53 -5.95
N MET A 602 10.53 -8.27 -5.79
CA MET A 602 11.45 -9.18 -5.10
C MET A 602 11.11 -9.29 -3.61
N GLY A 603 11.38 -10.44 -3.01
CA GLY A 603 11.29 -10.59 -1.56
C GLY A 603 12.32 -9.74 -0.82
N GLY A 604 12.02 -9.38 0.42
CA GLY A 604 12.94 -8.65 1.29
C GLY A 604 14.10 -9.51 1.79
N GLY A 605 15.27 -8.89 1.94
CA GLY A 605 16.45 -9.57 2.48
C GLY A 605 16.36 -9.79 4.00
N ARG A 606 16.78 -10.95 4.50
CA ARG A 606 16.86 -11.21 5.95
C ARG A 606 17.89 -10.33 6.64
N GLY A 607 17.70 -10.05 7.91
CA GLY A 607 18.64 -9.36 8.76
C GLY A 607 19.90 -10.19 9.05
N GLY A 608 21.04 -9.52 9.23
CA GLY A 608 22.31 -10.13 9.68
C GLY A 608 22.24 -10.60 11.13
N GLY A 609 22.88 -11.74 11.43
CA GLY A 609 22.97 -12.33 12.76
C GLY A 609 24.41 -12.45 13.28
N GLU A 610 24.64 -13.24 14.33
CA GLU A 610 25.96 -13.46 14.92
C GLU A 610 26.86 -14.38 14.09
N THR A 611 26.28 -15.45 13.54
CA THR A 611 26.98 -16.38 12.67
C THR A 611 26.94 -15.87 11.24
N THR A 612 28.01 -16.12 10.48
CA THR A 612 28.11 -15.64 9.09
C THR A 612 26.90 -16.00 8.22
N PRO A 613 26.34 -15.02 7.48
CA PRO A 613 26.88 -13.67 7.33
C PRO A 613 26.28 -12.67 8.33
N ARG A 614 27.14 -11.85 8.97
CA ARG A 614 26.73 -10.70 9.81
C ARG A 614 26.18 -9.53 8.99
N THR A 615 26.45 -9.54 7.69
CA THR A 615 25.90 -8.57 6.74
C THR A 615 24.41 -8.81 6.53
N GLY A 616 23.62 -7.77 6.37
CA GLY A 616 22.26 -7.88 5.86
C GLY A 616 22.24 -8.53 4.47
N HIS A 617 21.20 -9.31 4.20
CA HIS A 617 21.06 -9.97 2.90
C HIS A 617 20.42 -9.01 1.87
N PRO A 618 20.79 -9.10 0.58
CA PRO A 618 20.13 -8.32 -0.46
C PRO A 618 18.67 -8.78 -0.66
N GLY A 619 17.83 -7.89 -1.12
CA GLY A 619 16.43 -8.18 -1.41
C GLY A 619 15.73 -7.04 -2.10
N GLY A 620 14.40 -7.12 -2.30
CA GLY A 620 13.58 -6.00 -2.75
C GLY A 620 13.94 -4.73 -1.97
N SER A 621 13.93 -4.82 -0.64
CA SER A 621 14.72 -3.96 0.25
C SER A 621 15.71 -4.84 1.03
N GLY A 622 16.89 -4.32 1.30
CA GLY A 622 17.95 -5.10 1.95
C GLY A 622 17.76 -5.25 3.46
N GLY A 623 18.20 -6.37 4.04
CA GLY A 623 18.27 -6.56 5.48
C GLY A 623 19.32 -5.69 6.16
N GLY A 624 19.13 -5.32 7.43
CA GLY A 624 20.09 -4.63 8.26
C GLY A 624 21.24 -5.54 8.69
N ALA A 625 22.43 -4.98 8.92
CA ALA A 625 23.58 -5.72 9.44
C ALA A 625 23.44 -5.99 10.96
N GLY A 626 23.97 -7.12 11.45
CA GLY A 626 24.03 -7.45 12.86
C GLY A 626 25.46 -7.69 13.36
N GLY A 627 25.64 -7.68 14.69
CA GLY A 627 26.92 -7.95 15.36
C GLY A 627 27.81 -6.72 15.56
N TYR A 628 28.96 -6.91 16.24
CA TYR A 628 29.81 -5.83 16.77
C TYR A 628 30.75 -5.14 15.75
N ALA A 629 30.99 -5.71 14.58
CA ALA A 629 31.96 -5.16 13.62
C ALA A 629 31.23 -4.29 12.57
N SER A 630 31.88 -3.21 12.12
CA SER A 630 31.40 -2.43 10.98
C SER A 630 31.12 -3.31 9.77
N LYS A 631 29.82 -3.58 9.54
CA LYS A 631 29.32 -4.42 8.44
C LYS A 631 28.24 -3.67 7.68
N PRO A 632 28.23 -3.75 6.35
CA PRO A 632 27.17 -3.12 5.57
C PRO A 632 25.84 -3.85 5.72
N GLY A 633 24.75 -3.10 5.65
CA GLY A 633 23.44 -3.67 5.36
C GLY A 633 23.36 -4.23 3.95
N GLY A 634 22.37 -5.07 3.69
CA GLY A 634 22.11 -5.62 2.37
C GLY A 634 21.66 -4.52 1.41
N PRO A 635 22.04 -4.58 0.12
CA PRO A 635 21.51 -3.66 -0.88
C PRO A 635 20.03 -3.97 -1.19
N GLY A 636 19.27 -2.93 -1.50
CA GLY A 636 17.93 -3.02 -2.09
C GLY A 636 17.98 -3.07 -3.61
N VAL A 637 16.94 -3.61 -4.23
CA VAL A 637 16.77 -3.57 -5.69
C VAL A 637 16.32 -2.17 -6.10
N ALA A 638 17.05 -1.56 -7.02
CA ALA A 638 16.72 -0.22 -7.54
C ALA A 638 15.29 -0.15 -8.09
N GLY A 639 14.54 0.88 -7.69
CA GLY A 639 13.13 1.07 -8.06
C GLY A 639 12.13 0.25 -7.26
N GLN A 640 12.58 -0.73 -6.46
CA GLN A 640 11.70 -1.55 -5.62
C GLN A 640 11.84 -1.26 -4.12
N GLY A 641 13.07 -0.93 -3.67
CA GLY A 641 13.33 -0.63 -2.27
C GLY A 641 14.77 -0.18 -2.01
N PHE A 642 15.06 0.09 -0.76
CA PHE A 642 16.33 0.66 -0.31
C PHE A 642 17.16 -0.36 0.47
N GLY A 643 18.44 -0.09 0.60
CA GLY A 643 19.36 -0.89 1.41
C GLY A 643 19.03 -0.86 2.90
N GLY A 644 19.40 -1.90 3.59
CA GLY A 644 19.41 -1.95 5.05
C GLY A 644 20.52 -1.11 5.66
N GLY A 645 20.38 -0.79 6.95
CA GLY A 645 21.36 -0.04 7.71
C GLY A 645 22.62 -0.86 8.01
N ALA A 646 23.75 -0.19 8.08
CA ALA A 646 25.02 -0.77 8.50
C ALA A 646 25.08 -0.93 10.03
N CYS A 647 25.77 -1.97 10.49
CA CYS A 647 26.24 -2.06 11.87
C CYS A 647 27.44 -1.14 12.06
N THR A 648 27.39 -0.22 13.02
CA THR A 648 28.48 0.70 13.37
C THR A 648 28.79 0.62 14.86
N GLY A 649 29.92 0.03 15.22
CA GLY A 649 30.29 -0.16 16.63
C GLY A 649 29.28 -1.09 17.34
N PRO A 650 28.77 -0.73 18.52
CA PRO A 650 27.85 -1.57 19.31
C PRO A 650 26.38 -1.44 18.87
N GLY A 651 26.10 -0.97 17.64
CA GLY A 651 24.71 -0.78 17.16
C GLY A 651 24.46 -1.50 15.85
N ASP A 652 23.29 -2.11 15.73
CA ASP A 652 22.86 -2.93 14.61
C ASP A 652 22.03 -2.13 13.61
N GLY A 653 22.02 -2.55 12.38
CA GLY A 653 21.30 -1.88 11.31
C GLY A 653 19.81 -2.30 11.23
N GLY A 654 18.94 -1.35 10.98
CA GLY A 654 17.53 -1.63 10.61
C GLY A 654 17.43 -2.13 9.17
N GLY A 655 16.39 -2.90 8.86
CA GLY A 655 16.08 -3.31 7.50
C GLY A 655 15.67 -2.13 6.63
N GLY A 656 16.00 -2.17 5.35
CA GLY A 656 15.50 -1.18 4.37
C GLY A 656 14.01 -1.29 4.15
N GLY A 657 13.39 -0.17 3.82
CA GLY A 657 11.99 -0.09 3.40
C GLY A 657 11.87 0.24 1.90
N ALA A 658 10.66 0.15 1.36
CA ALA A 658 10.40 0.48 -0.05
C ALA A 658 10.48 1.99 -0.33
N GLY A 659 10.34 2.83 0.68
CA GLY A 659 10.38 4.29 0.60
C GLY A 659 11.63 4.92 1.24
N GLY A 660 12.42 4.20 2.04
CA GLY A 660 13.62 4.72 2.67
C GLY A 660 14.58 3.65 3.15
N ALA A 661 15.85 4.01 3.29
CA ALA A 661 16.90 3.10 3.79
C ALA A 661 16.70 2.79 5.28
N GLY A 662 17.20 1.65 5.72
CA GLY A 662 17.29 1.29 7.13
C GLY A 662 18.28 2.17 7.87
N GLY A 663 18.01 2.48 9.15
CA GLY A 663 18.87 3.24 10.02
C GLY A 663 20.15 2.50 10.36
N ASN A 664 21.29 3.21 10.34
CA ASN A 664 22.58 2.67 10.75
C ASN A 664 22.70 2.65 12.28
N GLY A 665 23.43 1.69 12.80
CA GLY A 665 23.94 1.67 14.17
C GLY A 665 22.90 2.06 15.22
N TYR A 666 23.31 2.88 16.18
CA TYR A 666 22.66 3.25 17.46
C TYR A 666 21.14 3.04 17.68
N TYR A 667 20.24 3.13 16.76
CA TYR A 667 18.82 2.82 16.90
C TYR A 667 18.24 1.95 15.80
N GLY A 668 19.04 1.51 14.84
CA GLY A 668 18.68 0.55 13.80
C GLY A 668 17.20 0.57 13.38
N PHE A 669 16.61 1.76 13.18
CA PHE A 669 15.20 1.88 12.78
C PHE A 669 14.99 1.26 11.40
N GLY A 670 13.87 0.56 11.22
CA GLY A 670 13.45 0.10 9.91
C GLY A 670 13.17 1.28 8.97
N GLY A 671 13.57 1.16 7.71
CA GLY A 671 13.24 2.10 6.66
C GLY A 671 11.73 2.16 6.43
N HIS A 672 11.18 3.35 6.17
CA HIS A 672 9.75 3.49 5.90
C HIS A 672 9.35 2.87 4.55
N GLY A 673 8.09 2.47 4.43
CA GLY A 673 7.47 1.98 3.22
C GLY A 673 7.08 3.10 2.25
N ARG A 674 6.24 2.76 1.28
CA ARG A 674 5.63 3.69 0.32
C ARG A 674 4.13 3.81 0.58
N PHE A 675 3.62 5.02 0.42
CA PHE A 675 2.20 5.33 0.58
C PHE A 675 1.48 5.37 -0.76
N PHE A 676 0.33 4.72 -0.83
CA PHE A 676 -0.54 4.69 -2.00
C PHE A 676 -1.97 5.03 -1.55
N PRO A 677 -2.39 6.31 -1.68
CA PRO A 677 -3.69 6.77 -1.18
C PRO A 677 -4.86 6.03 -1.82
N GLN A 678 -4.73 5.62 -3.07
CA GLN A 678 -5.76 4.87 -3.80
C GLN A 678 -6.00 3.44 -3.27
N PHE A 679 -5.14 2.92 -2.40
CA PHE A 679 -5.26 1.58 -1.81
C PHE A 679 -5.51 1.59 -0.30
N THR A 680 -5.81 2.74 0.29
CA THR A 680 -6.07 2.88 1.75
C THR A 680 -7.25 2.04 2.23
N SER A 681 -8.23 1.78 1.38
CA SER A 681 -9.41 0.98 1.71
C SER A 681 -9.20 -0.54 1.58
N VAL A 682 -8.09 -0.97 0.96
CA VAL A 682 -7.88 -2.38 0.59
C VAL A 682 -6.59 -2.99 1.12
N GLY A 683 -5.76 -2.24 1.84
CA GLY A 683 -4.56 -2.78 2.45
C GLY A 683 -3.58 -1.75 3.02
N GLY A 684 -2.46 -2.26 3.52
CA GLY A 684 -1.39 -1.46 4.11
C GLY A 684 -1.47 -1.33 5.64
N SER A 685 -0.35 -0.98 6.28
CA SER A 685 -0.28 -0.78 7.74
C SER A 685 0.71 0.34 8.12
N PRO A 686 0.22 1.54 8.52
CA PRO A 686 -1.18 2.00 8.43
C PRO A 686 -1.75 1.91 7.01
N ALA A 687 -3.08 2.06 6.88
CA ALA A 687 -3.80 1.94 5.61
C ALA A 687 -3.12 2.70 4.45
N GLY A 688 -2.89 2.02 3.34
CA GLY A 688 -2.19 2.54 2.16
C GLY A 688 -0.66 2.54 2.22
N TRP A 689 -0.04 2.18 3.34
CA TRP A 689 1.41 2.06 3.48
C TRP A 689 1.89 0.62 3.32
N PHE A 690 2.87 0.39 2.46
CA PHE A 690 3.42 -0.94 2.15
C PHE A 690 4.94 -0.93 2.18
N GLY A 691 5.54 -2.04 2.56
CA GLY A 691 6.97 -2.27 2.48
C GLY A 691 7.80 -1.51 3.52
N GLY A 692 7.43 -1.52 4.78
CA GLY A 692 8.25 -1.00 5.88
C GLY A 692 9.30 -2.01 6.34
N GLY A 693 10.55 -1.58 6.56
CA GLY A 693 11.63 -2.42 7.06
C GLY A 693 11.52 -2.75 8.55
N GLY A 694 12.10 -3.85 8.99
CA GLY A 694 12.16 -4.25 10.41
C GLY A 694 13.19 -3.45 11.20
N GLY A 695 12.93 -3.24 12.49
CA GLY A 695 13.88 -2.63 13.43
C GLY A 695 14.94 -3.62 13.91
N ALA A 696 16.15 -3.15 14.21
CA ALA A 696 17.22 -3.94 14.82
C ALA A 696 16.92 -4.25 16.30
N SER A 697 17.53 -5.31 16.85
CA SER A 697 17.45 -5.59 18.29
C SER A 697 18.27 -4.60 19.13
N GLY A 698 18.05 -4.61 20.46
CA GLY A 698 18.95 -3.99 21.44
C GLY A 698 20.26 -4.79 21.59
N ASP A 699 21.31 -4.15 22.12
CA ASP A 699 22.62 -4.75 22.45
C ASP A 699 22.85 -4.71 23.96
N VAL A 700 23.09 -5.87 24.60
CA VAL A 700 23.27 -5.98 26.06
C VAL A 700 24.57 -5.34 26.57
N ARG A 701 25.58 -5.13 25.74
CA ARG A 701 26.84 -4.51 26.11
C ARG A 701 26.74 -3.00 26.31
N ASN A 702 25.68 -2.41 25.87
CA ASN A 702 25.44 -0.97 26.01
C ASN A 702 24.34 -0.75 27.06
N THR A 703 24.74 -0.29 28.25
CA THR A 703 23.82 -0.05 29.39
C THR A 703 22.69 0.93 29.07
N VAL A 704 22.89 1.84 28.13
CA VAL A 704 21.88 2.81 27.67
C VAL A 704 20.86 2.16 26.71
N ARG A 705 21.19 1.00 26.11
CA ARG A 705 20.47 0.37 25.01
C ARG A 705 19.93 -1.00 25.26
N SER A 706 20.31 -1.57 26.35
CA SER A 706 19.79 -2.87 26.74
C SER A 706 18.25 -2.88 26.78
N SER A 707 17.62 -1.72 27.03
CA SER A 707 16.15 -1.55 27.08
C SER A 707 15.51 -0.99 25.80
N ALA A 708 16.30 -0.53 24.82
CA ALA A 708 15.79 0.08 23.58
C ALA A 708 16.11 -0.77 22.35
N ALA A 709 15.11 -1.04 21.54
CA ALA A 709 15.26 -1.70 20.24
C ALA A 709 14.78 -0.76 19.13
N GLY A 710 15.26 -0.98 17.91
CA GLY A 710 14.84 -0.24 16.72
C GLY A 710 13.35 -0.43 16.46
N LYS A 711 12.65 0.67 16.15
CA LYS A 711 11.26 0.62 15.68
C LYS A 711 11.22 0.14 14.23
N GLY A 712 10.23 -0.64 13.91
CA GLY A 712 9.93 -0.99 12.52
C GLY A 712 9.45 0.23 11.73
N GLY A 713 9.72 0.24 10.43
CA GLY A 713 9.29 1.29 9.51
C GLY A 713 7.78 1.25 9.26
N ILE A 714 7.18 2.41 9.01
CA ILE A 714 5.78 2.50 8.57
C ILE A 714 5.62 1.69 7.26
N GLY A 715 4.53 0.97 7.14
CA GLY A 715 4.29 0.04 6.04
C GLY A 715 4.44 -1.41 6.49
N GLY A 716 4.22 -1.68 7.77
CA GLY A 716 4.17 -3.02 8.34
C GLY A 716 5.49 -3.55 8.88
N GLY A 717 6.52 -2.73 9.09
CA GLY A 717 7.78 -3.18 9.69
C GLY A 717 7.61 -3.63 11.15
N GLY A 718 8.18 -4.78 11.54
CA GLY A 718 8.20 -5.28 12.91
C GLY A 718 9.29 -4.62 13.78
N ASN A 719 9.00 -4.33 15.04
CA ASN A 719 9.97 -3.80 15.99
C ASN A 719 10.98 -4.88 16.41
N GLY A 720 12.24 -4.46 16.60
CA GLY A 720 13.26 -5.33 17.18
C GLY A 720 12.98 -5.68 18.65
N ALA A 721 13.62 -6.74 19.15
CA ALA A 721 13.54 -7.14 20.54
C ALA A 721 14.52 -6.33 21.41
N PRO A 722 14.09 -5.74 22.56
CA PRO A 722 15.00 -5.19 23.53
C PRO A 722 15.80 -6.30 24.24
N ALA A 723 17.08 -6.06 24.52
CA ALA A 723 17.97 -7.09 25.02
C ALA A 723 17.79 -7.45 26.51
N THR A 724 17.34 -6.50 27.36
CA THR A 724 17.28 -6.68 28.83
C THR A 724 15.91 -7.08 29.36
N THR A 725 14.83 -6.86 28.63
CA THR A 725 13.48 -7.06 29.16
C THR A 725 12.85 -8.40 28.72
N GLY A 726 13.58 -9.25 27.99
CA GLY A 726 13.04 -10.50 27.43
C GLY A 726 11.91 -10.27 26.43
N GLY A 727 11.84 -9.07 25.84
CA GLY A 727 10.82 -8.72 24.85
C GLY A 727 10.99 -9.52 23.57
N THR A 728 9.89 -9.90 22.93
CA THR A 728 9.88 -10.61 21.65
C THR A 728 10.05 -9.65 20.48
N ALA A 729 10.83 -10.07 19.48
CA ALA A 729 10.86 -9.37 18.19
C ALA A 729 9.52 -9.49 17.49
N GLN A 730 9.05 -8.41 16.91
CA GLN A 730 7.77 -8.39 16.21
C GLN A 730 7.93 -8.86 14.76
N SER A 731 6.97 -9.63 14.29
CA SER A 731 6.87 -9.97 12.88
C SER A 731 6.42 -8.76 12.07
N GLY A 732 6.80 -8.76 10.80
CA GLY A 732 6.25 -7.83 9.82
C GLY A 732 4.75 -8.04 9.64
N GLY A 733 4.03 -6.96 9.33
CA GLY A 733 2.58 -6.97 9.09
C GLY A 733 2.22 -7.85 7.90
N ALA A 734 1.24 -8.73 8.04
CA ALA A 734 0.74 -9.54 6.95
C ALA A 734 0.16 -8.65 5.84
N ASN A 735 0.32 -9.05 4.59
CA ASN A 735 -0.19 -8.35 3.40
C ASN A 735 0.34 -6.90 3.25
N THR A 736 1.55 -6.65 3.76
CA THR A 736 2.23 -5.36 3.64
C THR A 736 3.63 -5.47 3.06
N GLY A 737 4.20 -6.67 3.02
CA GLY A 737 5.60 -6.90 2.70
C GLY A 737 6.57 -6.38 3.77
N GLY A 738 6.11 -6.18 4.99
CA GLY A 738 6.92 -5.63 6.07
C GLY A 738 8.04 -6.56 6.52
N GLY A 739 9.24 -6.03 6.81
CA GLY A 739 10.38 -6.78 7.35
C GLY A 739 10.17 -7.14 8.83
N GLY A 740 10.69 -8.28 9.29
CA GLY A 740 10.64 -8.71 10.69
C GLY A 740 11.70 -8.05 11.57
N GLY A 741 11.41 -7.85 12.85
CA GLY A 741 12.34 -7.29 13.83
C GLY A 741 13.49 -8.24 14.19
N GLY A 742 14.69 -7.70 14.42
CA GLY A 742 15.86 -8.46 14.89
C GLY A 742 15.73 -8.92 16.35
N ALA A 743 16.32 -10.05 16.70
CA ALA A 743 16.36 -10.58 18.07
C ALA A 743 17.77 -10.77 18.60
N ALA A 744 18.08 -10.18 19.76
CA ALA A 744 19.32 -10.40 20.50
C ALA A 744 19.20 -11.64 21.40
N GLY A 745 20.32 -12.31 21.63
CA GLY A 745 20.40 -13.37 22.64
C GLY A 745 20.29 -12.79 24.07
N SER A 746 19.75 -13.55 25.01
CA SER A 746 19.62 -13.22 26.43
C SER A 746 20.91 -13.47 27.25
N GLY A 747 22.07 -13.46 26.61
CA GLY A 747 23.35 -13.70 27.26
C GLY A 747 23.80 -12.53 28.13
N ASN A 748 23.17 -12.35 29.29
CA ASN A 748 23.69 -11.46 30.32
C ASN A 748 24.74 -12.23 31.13
N VAL A 749 25.99 -11.73 31.17
CA VAL A 749 27.09 -12.26 32.00
C VAL A 749 26.73 -12.24 33.48
N THR A 750 25.67 -11.57 33.91
CA THR A 750 25.25 -11.42 35.31
C THR A 750 23.99 -12.21 35.70
N TYR A 751 23.24 -12.77 34.74
CA TYR A 751 22.03 -13.57 35.01
C TYR A 751 22.02 -14.89 34.22
N PRO A 752 22.59 -15.97 34.80
CA PRO A 752 22.71 -17.26 34.11
C PRO A 752 21.40 -18.10 34.04
N SER A 753 20.24 -17.51 34.35
CA SER A 753 19.02 -18.32 34.56
C SER A 753 17.92 -18.17 33.49
N VAL A 754 18.12 -17.48 32.38
CA VAL A 754 17.07 -17.37 31.35
C VAL A 754 17.58 -17.91 30.00
N GLY A 755 17.57 -19.24 29.89
CA GLY A 755 17.79 -19.96 28.62
C GLY A 755 16.63 -19.80 27.61
N SER A 756 15.98 -18.64 27.53
CA SER A 756 14.90 -18.42 26.57
C SER A 756 15.48 -17.92 25.24
N VAL A 757 15.44 -18.79 24.25
CA VAL A 757 15.79 -18.48 22.87
C VAL A 757 14.73 -17.52 22.31
N ILE A 758 15.09 -16.24 22.15
CA ILE A 758 14.19 -15.26 21.55
C ILE A 758 14.21 -15.46 20.02
N ALA A 759 13.06 -15.77 19.44
CA ALA A 759 12.92 -15.87 18.00
C ALA A 759 12.93 -14.47 17.37
N PRO A 760 13.63 -14.27 16.26
CA PRO A 760 13.48 -13.06 15.46
C PRO A 760 12.07 -13.00 14.85
N GLY A 761 11.61 -11.78 14.55
CA GLY A 761 10.34 -11.59 13.86
C GLY A 761 10.40 -12.17 12.44
N SER A 762 9.37 -12.89 12.03
CA SER A 762 9.19 -13.26 10.62
C SER A 762 8.84 -12.05 9.79
N GLY A 763 9.15 -12.07 8.50
CA GLY A 763 8.65 -11.07 7.56
C GLY A 763 7.15 -11.22 7.33
N GLY A 764 6.47 -10.14 6.99
CA GLY A 764 5.06 -10.15 6.59
C GLY A 764 4.90 -10.66 5.15
N SER A 765 3.78 -11.30 4.84
CA SER A 765 3.46 -11.67 3.45
C SER A 765 3.33 -10.45 2.55
N GLY A 766 3.56 -10.65 1.26
CA GLY A 766 3.29 -9.66 0.21
C GLY A 766 1.80 -9.48 -0.06
N ILE A 767 1.49 -8.69 -1.06
CA ILE A 767 0.14 -8.45 -1.57
C ILE A 767 0.21 -8.09 -3.06
N VAL A 768 -0.81 -8.46 -3.81
CA VAL A 768 -1.02 -7.94 -5.18
C VAL A 768 -2.41 -7.32 -5.26
N ILE A 769 -2.49 -6.10 -5.77
CA ILE A 769 -3.76 -5.40 -5.96
C ILE A 769 -3.86 -4.98 -7.42
N VAL A 770 -4.94 -5.39 -8.08
CA VAL A 770 -5.31 -4.93 -9.42
C VAL A 770 -6.51 -4.00 -9.28
N ARG A 771 -6.40 -2.78 -9.81
CA ARG A 771 -7.44 -1.77 -9.76
C ARG A 771 -7.76 -1.27 -11.17
N TYR A 772 -9.03 -1.09 -11.46
CA TYR A 772 -9.49 -0.52 -12.73
C TYR A 772 -10.87 0.12 -12.56
N ARG A 773 -11.17 1.07 -13.45
CA ARG A 773 -12.52 1.66 -13.52
C ARG A 773 -13.52 0.68 -14.09
N TYR A 774 -14.75 0.72 -13.60
CA TYR A 774 -15.82 -0.16 -14.05
C TYR A 774 -17.09 0.60 -14.48
N ASP A 775 -17.05 1.92 -14.53
CA ASP A 775 -18.12 2.82 -14.96
C ASP A 775 -18.06 3.14 -16.47
#